data_9a419712557947a09b841391e5477e36
#
_entry.id   9a419712557947a09b841391e5477e36
#
_cell.length_a   1.000
_cell.length_b   1.000
_cell.length_c   1.000
_cell.angle_alpha   90.00
_cell.angle_beta   90.00
_cell.angle_gamma   90.00
#
_symmetry.space_group_name_H-M   'P 1'
#
loop_
_entity.id
_entity.type
_entity.pdbx_description
1 polymer ?
#
loop_
_entity_poly.entity_id
_entity_poly.type
_entity_poly.pdbx_seq_one_letter_code
_entity_poly.pdbx_strand_id
1 'polypeptide(L)'
;MQTTFKTFAIFMSPLVLFSCGGGEQKKEETTESKPVVFTQPEFTYPQTWKDSSAVDTYFDLKVADPYRWLENDTATNVKKWVEEQNAVTFGYLDKIPFRQKIKDRLSDIYNYARASAPSKEGDYYFYTKNSGLQNQAVLYYKKGLKGQEKVFIDPNALNKEGTSTFGIVGVSKDHKYAAIGRNDAGSDWQLITVREIESNKETGDTLWWCKFTDAAWYNDGFFYSRYPTPAKGKEFSAKNEFHKVYYHKMGTPQSKDILIYEDTKNKLHYHNIGLTEDDKYLVLTKSSGTDGFETHYKPVDLKKGGFTCLFSGFTNKSSIVDHKDGKFYVYTDIDAPNYQLVAIDPTKPQKENWTKIIPESTHLLDGVNTAGGKFFASYLQDVSTHVYVYDYSGKQESEVKMPGIGTAGGFAGNPEDTETFYSFASFNYPTTIFRYDIKTGKSEVFFKPETKFNPDDFEVKQVWYTSKDGNKNPMFVVSKKGIKLDGKNPTLLYAYGGFNANITPSFSVNQIPLLENGGIYCVATLRGGGEYGEKWHQAGMLLNKQNVFDDFIAAAEYLIDKKYTSKEYLAISGRSNGGLLVGACMTQRPDLYKVCFPGVGVMDMMKFQKFTVGFGWVPEYGSSDNKDQYKFLYGYSPVHNVKDVEYPATMVTTADHDDRVVPAHSYKFIATLQEKQKGKAPCLIRIDVNAGHGAGKPTAKVIEEVADMWSFMFFNMNKDVMYK
;
A
#
# COMPACT_ATOMS: atom_id res chain seq x y z
N MET A 1 -40.58 26.70 47.00
CA MET A 1 -40.39 26.58 48.48
C MET A 1 -38.89 26.51 48.63
N GLN A 2 -38.32 27.65 48.89
CA GLN A 2 -37.68 28.13 50.12
C GLN A 2 -36.44 27.27 50.43
N THR A 3 -35.28 27.83 50.09
CA THR A 3 -34.33 28.69 50.89
C THR A 3 -33.65 27.92 52.04
N THR A 4 -32.37 27.84 52.08
CA THR A 4 -31.59 28.60 53.08
C THR A 4 -30.07 28.59 52.83
N PHE A 5 -29.51 29.82 52.82
CA PHE A 5 -28.10 30.18 52.96
C PHE A 5 -27.59 29.84 54.36
N LYS A 6 -26.31 29.51 54.51
CA LYS A 6 -25.54 29.90 55.70
C LYS A 6 -24.07 30.13 55.36
N THR A 7 -23.68 31.37 55.54
CA THR A 7 -22.38 32.02 55.60
C THR A 7 -21.83 31.91 57.04
N PHE A 8 -20.52 31.80 57.23
CA PHE A 8 -19.72 32.26 58.39
C PHE A 8 -18.31 31.67 58.27
N ALA A 9 -17.16 32.27 58.60
CA ALA A 9 -16.75 33.60 58.94
C ALA A 9 -15.20 33.61 58.87
N ILE A 10 -14.68 34.75 58.68
CA ILE A 10 -13.25 35.16 58.66
C ILE A 10 -12.61 34.96 60.03
N PHE A 11 -11.34 34.45 60.04
CA PHE A 11 -10.40 34.79 61.15
C PHE A 11 -9.09 35.26 60.53
N MET A 12 -8.70 36.49 60.97
CA MET A 12 -7.46 37.19 60.68
C MET A 12 -6.49 37.02 61.87
N SER A 13 -5.20 36.97 61.53
CA SER A 13 -4.03 37.46 62.29
C SER A 13 -3.11 36.40 62.93
N PRO A 14 -1.80 36.67 63.16
CA PRO A 14 -1.01 37.82 62.67
C PRO A 14 0.33 37.49 62.00
N LEU A 15 0.94 38.51 61.43
CA LEU A 15 2.30 38.65 60.96
C LEU A 15 3.36 38.19 61.99
N VAL A 16 4.36 37.42 61.50
CA VAL A 16 5.71 37.42 62.02
C VAL A 16 6.67 37.68 60.90
N LEU A 17 7.33 38.83 60.98
CA LEU A 17 8.47 39.21 60.16
C LEU A 17 9.70 38.45 60.64
N PHE A 18 10.34 37.69 59.74
CA PHE A 18 11.79 37.39 59.89
C PHE A 18 12.51 37.69 58.57
N SER A 19 13.60 38.40 58.75
CA SER A 19 14.43 39.04 57.76
C SER A 19 15.46 38.10 57.17
N CYS A 20 15.81 38.38 55.89
CA CYS A 20 17.09 38.18 55.21
C CYS A 20 17.67 36.78 55.01
N GLY A 21 17.67 36.39 53.76
CA GLY A 21 18.56 35.42 53.17
C GLY A 21 18.40 35.45 51.65
N GLY A 22 19.21 36.29 51.00
CA GLY A 22 19.24 36.39 49.53
C GLY A 22 19.74 35.08 48.89
N GLY A 23 18.85 34.37 48.26
CA GLY A 23 19.16 33.31 47.33
C GLY A 23 18.81 33.80 45.90
N GLU A 24 19.81 34.13 45.13
CA GLU A 24 19.66 34.38 43.69
C GLU A 24 19.00 33.13 43.03
N GLN A 25 17.75 33.23 42.67
CA GLN A 25 17.18 32.32 41.68
C GLN A 25 17.90 32.61 40.37
N LYS A 26 18.83 31.74 39.98
CA LYS A 26 19.32 31.66 38.62
C LYS A 26 18.08 31.38 37.73
N LYS A 27 17.65 32.41 36.98
CA LYS A 27 16.86 32.20 35.77
C LYS A 27 17.71 31.29 34.89
N GLU A 28 17.24 30.07 34.64
CA GLU A 28 17.71 29.31 33.50
C GLU A 28 17.35 30.14 32.24
N GLU A 29 18.33 30.87 31.74
CA GLU A 29 18.29 31.37 30.37
C GLU A 29 18.19 30.15 29.48
N THR A 30 17.01 29.91 28.91
CA THR A 30 16.84 29.08 27.73
C THR A 30 17.61 29.77 26.61
N THR A 31 18.87 29.42 26.47
CA THR A 31 19.67 29.77 25.28
C THR A 31 18.93 29.19 24.06
N GLU A 32 18.23 30.03 23.32
CA GLU A 32 17.81 29.68 21.98
C GLU A 32 19.06 29.30 21.19
N SER A 33 19.20 28.02 20.89
CA SER A 33 20.31 27.54 20.06
C SER A 33 20.23 28.25 18.73
N LYS A 34 21.35 28.82 18.29
CA LYS A 34 21.41 29.43 16.95
C LYS A 34 20.91 28.42 15.91
N PRO A 35 20.11 28.86 14.92
CA PRO A 35 19.63 27.95 13.89
C PRO A 35 20.80 27.26 13.20
N VAL A 36 20.78 25.94 13.13
CA VAL A 36 21.77 25.16 12.40
C VAL A 36 21.57 25.44 10.92
N VAL A 37 22.63 25.82 10.23
CA VAL A 37 22.64 25.99 8.77
C VAL A 37 23.69 25.05 8.19
N PHE A 38 23.23 24.03 7.46
CA PHE A 38 24.12 23.11 6.79
C PHE A 38 24.59 23.70 5.45
N THR A 39 25.89 23.62 5.19
CA THR A 39 26.44 23.96 3.87
C THR A 39 26.06 22.86 2.89
N GLN A 40 25.35 23.23 1.83
CA GLN A 40 24.96 22.28 0.78
C GLN A 40 26.19 21.71 0.08
N PRO A 41 26.28 20.38 -0.13
CA PRO A 41 27.36 19.79 -0.89
C PRO A 41 27.36 20.30 -2.33
N GLU A 42 28.54 20.57 -2.88
CA GLU A 42 28.66 20.79 -4.31
C GLU A 42 28.49 19.46 -5.06
N PHE A 43 27.72 19.47 -6.12
CA PHE A 43 27.47 18.34 -7.02
C PHE A 43 27.20 18.85 -8.45
N THR A 44 27.41 17.99 -9.41
CA THR A 44 27.11 18.25 -10.83
C THR A 44 26.29 17.08 -11.36
N TYR A 45 25.17 17.38 -12.00
CA TYR A 45 24.35 16.35 -12.65
C TYR A 45 25.09 15.73 -13.83
N PRO A 46 24.92 14.41 -14.07
CA PRO A 46 25.37 13.79 -15.30
C PRO A 46 24.72 14.47 -16.51
N GLN A 47 25.48 14.62 -17.57
CA GLN A 47 24.91 15.14 -18.80
C GLN A 47 23.95 14.13 -19.42
N THR A 48 22.64 14.42 -19.39
CA THR A 48 21.62 13.60 -20.02
C THR A 48 21.38 14.04 -21.45
N TRP A 49 21.70 13.17 -22.40
CA TRP A 49 21.53 13.47 -23.82
C TRP A 49 20.06 13.64 -24.20
N LYS A 50 19.77 14.54 -25.13
CA LYS A 50 18.45 14.87 -25.63
C LYS A 50 18.30 14.49 -27.10
N ASP A 51 17.26 13.74 -27.41
CA ASP A 51 16.78 13.51 -28.78
C ASP A 51 15.65 14.49 -29.12
N SER A 52 16.02 15.61 -29.77
CA SER A 52 15.05 16.62 -30.21
C SER A 52 14.08 16.11 -31.32
N SER A 53 14.41 15.00 -31.97
CA SER A 53 13.58 14.39 -33.01
C SER A 53 12.47 13.50 -32.46
N ALA A 54 12.59 13.07 -31.19
CA ALA A 54 11.62 12.22 -30.53
C ALA A 54 10.36 13.04 -30.19
N VAL A 55 9.36 12.95 -31.04
CA VAL A 55 8.07 13.63 -30.91
C VAL A 55 6.95 12.63 -31.21
N ASP A 56 5.95 12.58 -30.32
CA ASP A 56 4.71 11.85 -30.52
C ASP A 56 3.59 12.81 -30.94
N THR A 57 2.65 12.32 -31.71
CA THR A 57 1.46 13.09 -32.10
C THR A 57 0.21 12.41 -31.52
N TYR A 58 -0.51 13.13 -30.71
CA TYR A 58 -1.77 12.72 -30.12
C TYR A 58 -2.86 13.65 -30.69
N PHE A 59 -3.55 13.20 -31.73
CA PHE A 59 -4.56 14.00 -32.45
C PHE A 59 -4.00 15.34 -32.95
N ASP A 60 -4.37 16.48 -32.33
CA ASP A 60 -3.88 17.82 -32.68
C ASP A 60 -2.68 18.28 -31.84
N LEU A 61 -2.21 17.44 -30.88
CA LEU A 61 -1.12 17.77 -29.97
C LEU A 61 0.17 17.04 -30.35
N LYS A 62 1.24 17.81 -30.56
CA LYS A 62 2.60 17.27 -30.67
C LYS A 62 3.30 17.35 -29.32
N VAL A 63 3.80 16.21 -28.84
CA VAL A 63 4.44 16.05 -27.54
C VAL A 63 5.89 15.63 -27.74
N ALA A 64 6.83 16.49 -27.36
CA ALA A 64 8.24 16.15 -27.37
C ALA A 64 8.58 15.17 -26.24
N ASP A 65 9.41 14.19 -26.55
CA ASP A 65 9.88 13.18 -25.59
C ASP A 65 11.40 13.00 -25.71
N PRO A 66 12.19 14.04 -25.39
CA PRO A 66 13.63 14.09 -25.69
C PRO A 66 14.45 13.05 -24.92
N TYR A 67 13.87 12.47 -23.87
CA TYR A 67 14.50 11.44 -23.04
C TYR A 67 13.89 10.03 -23.28
N ARG A 68 13.25 9.80 -24.43
CA ARG A 68 12.66 8.52 -24.82
C ARG A 68 13.64 7.34 -24.77
N TRP A 69 14.90 7.59 -25.05
CA TRP A 69 15.94 6.56 -25.01
C TRP A 69 16.10 5.91 -23.62
N LEU A 70 15.70 6.59 -22.53
CA LEU A 70 15.67 6.06 -21.18
C LEU A 70 14.59 4.97 -20.97
N GLU A 71 13.70 4.75 -21.94
CA GLU A 71 12.69 3.67 -21.89
C GLU A 71 13.30 2.28 -22.17
N ASN A 72 14.52 2.20 -22.68
CA ASN A 72 15.21 0.94 -22.93
C ASN A 72 16.16 0.61 -21.77
N ASP A 73 15.59 0.04 -20.68
CA ASP A 73 16.26 -0.32 -19.44
C ASP A 73 17.42 -1.32 -19.61
N THR A 74 17.40 -2.12 -20.67
CA THR A 74 18.44 -3.11 -20.99
C THR A 74 19.64 -2.51 -21.72
N ALA A 75 19.51 -1.29 -22.26
CA ALA A 75 20.57 -0.64 -23.05
C ALA A 75 21.77 -0.22 -22.19
N THR A 76 22.98 -0.43 -22.71
CA THR A 76 24.25 -0.10 -22.01
C THR A 76 24.35 1.37 -21.61
N ASN A 77 23.89 2.28 -22.46
CA ASN A 77 23.88 3.72 -22.18
C ASN A 77 22.90 4.09 -21.05
N VAL A 78 21.76 3.39 -20.92
CA VAL A 78 20.83 3.59 -19.81
C VAL A 78 21.42 3.06 -18.50
N LYS A 79 22.04 1.88 -18.51
CA LYS A 79 22.74 1.34 -17.33
C LYS A 79 23.83 2.27 -16.84
N LYS A 80 24.65 2.80 -17.75
CA LYS A 80 25.68 3.77 -17.40
C LYS A 80 25.08 5.06 -16.81
N TRP A 81 23.99 5.57 -17.38
CA TRP A 81 23.29 6.74 -16.86
C TRP A 81 22.74 6.50 -15.44
N VAL A 82 22.21 5.32 -15.17
CA VAL A 82 21.76 4.89 -13.83
C VAL A 82 22.91 4.92 -12.83
N GLU A 83 24.06 4.36 -13.18
CA GLU A 83 25.28 4.38 -12.35
C GLU A 83 25.75 5.81 -12.04
N GLU A 84 25.78 6.68 -13.05
CA GLU A 84 26.17 8.09 -12.92
C GLU A 84 25.19 8.88 -12.03
N GLN A 85 23.88 8.68 -12.19
CA GLN A 85 22.86 9.32 -11.33
C GLN A 85 22.97 8.85 -9.88
N ASN A 86 23.15 7.55 -9.65
CA ASN A 86 23.36 7.00 -8.32
C ASN A 86 24.66 7.53 -7.68
N ALA A 87 25.74 7.66 -8.44
CA ALA A 87 26.98 8.22 -7.93
C ALA A 87 26.80 9.64 -7.39
N VAL A 88 26.05 10.50 -8.09
CA VAL A 88 25.72 11.86 -7.61
C VAL A 88 24.85 11.79 -6.36
N THR A 89 23.81 10.96 -6.37
CA THR A 89 22.86 10.84 -5.26
C THR A 89 23.56 10.38 -3.98
N PHE A 90 24.29 9.27 -4.04
CA PHE A 90 25.01 8.74 -2.88
C PHE A 90 26.16 9.66 -2.46
N GLY A 91 26.88 10.28 -3.43
CA GLY A 91 27.90 11.27 -3.11
C GLY A 91 27.37 12.51 -2.40
N TYR A 92 26.10 12.89 -2.61
CA TYR A 92 25.41 13.92 -1.84
C TYR A 92 25.02 13.41 -0.45
N LEU A 93 24.37 12.25 -0.37
CA LEU A 93 23.87 11.67 0.87
C LEU A 93 24.98 11.35 1.88
N ASP A 94 26.13 10.87 1.39
CA ASP A 94 27.28 10.52 2.24
C ASP A 94 27.92 11.74 2.92
N LYS A 95 27.67 12.95 2.42
CA LYS A 95 28.14 14.21 3.03
C LYS A 95 27.20 14.72 4.13
N ILE A 96 26.04 14.09 4.33
CA ILE A 96 25.09 14.45 5.39
C ILE A 96 25.61 13.93 6.73
N PRO A 97 25.92 14.78 7.72
CA PRO A 97 26.71 14.41 8.90
C PRO A 97 26.00 13.45 9.85
N PHE A 98 24.68 13.36 9.78
CA PHE A 98 23.87 12.52 10.70
C PHE A 98 23.21 11.30 10.01
N ARG A 99 23.51 11.06 8.71
CA ARG A 99 22.92 9.93 7.97
C ARG A 99 23.16 8.59 8.66
N GLN A 100 24.40 8.33 9.11
CA GLN A 100 24.74 7.09 9.81
C GLN A 100 23.98 6.97 11.15
N LYS A 101 23.83 8.07 11.89
CA LYS A 101 23.09 8.06 13.17
C LYS A 101 21.62 7.69 13.00
N ILE A 102 20.97 8.19 11.95
CA ILE A 102 19.58 7.81 11.60
C ILE A 102 19.52 6.34 11.19
N LYS A 103 20.49 5.85 10.38
CA LYS A 103 20.57 4.44 9.98
C LYS A 103 20.76 3.51 11.18
N ASP A 104 21.62 3.89 12.13
CA ASP A 104 21.85 3.12 13.35
C ASP A 104 20.58 3.06 14.22
N ARG A 105 19.88 4.20 14.39
CA ARG A 105 18.62 4.24 15.11
C ARG A 105 17.55 3.39 14.44
N LEU A 106 17.41 3.47 13.12
CA LEU A 106 16.50 2.62 12.37
C LEU A 106 16.84 1.14 12.57
N SER A 107 18.11 0.77 12.47
CA SER A 107 18.54 -0.61 12.71
C SER A 107 18.18 -1.11 14.10
N ASP A 108 18.33 -0.25 15.11
CA ASP A 108 17.93 -0.58 16.48
C ASP A 108 16.41 -0.79 16.60
N ILE A 109 15.59 0.17 16.13
CA ILE A 109 14.13 0.09 16.27
C ILE A 109 13.48 -0.96 15.36
N TYR A 110 14.15 -1.38 14.27
CA TYR A 110 13.71 -2.51 13.43
C TYR A 110 13.96 -3.87 14.09
N ASN A 111 14.90 -3.90 15.06
CA ASN A 111 15.32 -5.14 15.71
C ASN A 111 14.36 -5.57 16.82
N TYR A 112 13.14 -5.94 16.43
CA TYR A 112 12.11 -6.53 17.29
C TYR A 112 11.35 -7.64 16.53
N ALA A 113 10.81 -8.60 17.28
CA ALA A 113 10.08 -9.72 16.71
C ALA A 113 8.73 -9.27 16.12
N ARG A 114 8.44 -9.71 14.90
CA ARG A 114 7.19 -9.47 14.17
C ARG A 114 6.61 -10.80 13.71
N ALA A 115 5.29 -10.94 13.72
CA ALA A 115 4.60 -12.12 13.25
C ALA A 115 3.32 -11.74 12.48
N SER A 116 2.90 -12.60 11.54
CA SER A 116 1.56 -12.52 10.95
C SER A 116 0.54 -13.27 11.81
N ALA A 117 -0.74 -12.97 11.60
CA ALA A 117 -1.81 -13.83 12.08
C ALA A 117 -1.66 -15.24 11.49
N PRO A 118 -1.91 -16.30 12.28
CA PRO A 118 -1.90 -17.65 11.75
C PRO A 118 -3.06 -17.88 10.77
N SER A 119 -2.78 -18.56 9.64
CA SER A 119 -3.79 -19.21 8.81
C SER A 119 -3.92 -20.65 9.22
N LYS A 120 -5.15 -21.10 9.47
CA LYS A 120 -5.45 -22.47 9.86
C LYS A 120 -5.84 -23.30 8.63
N GLU A 121 -5.13 -24.42 8.43
CA GLU A 121 -5.36 -25.37 7.35
C GLU A 121 -5.44 -26.78 7.95
N GLY A 122 -6.65 -27.25 8.19
CA GLY A 122 -6.88 -28.47 8.94
C GLY A 122 -6.31 -28.39 10.35
N ASP A 123 -5.37 -29.29 10.68
CA ASP A 123 -4.65 -29.30 11.95
C ASP A 123 -3.46 -28.34 11.99
N TYR A 124 -3.05 -27.77 10.86
CA TYR A 124 -1.85 -26.95 10.75
C TYR A 124 -2.17 -25.46 10.88
N TYR A 125 -1.24 -24.71 11.49
CA TYR A 125 -1.23 -23.24 11.56
C TYR A 125 0.02 -22.74 10.89
N PHE A 126 -0.15 -21.96 9.82
CA PHE A 126 0.93 -21.32 9.07
C PHE A 126 1.01 -19.84 9.40
N TYR A 127 2.19 -19.32 9.59
CA TYR A 127 2.42 -17.90 9.88
C TYR A 127 3.85 -17.50 9.57
N THR A 128 4.06 -16.24 9.31
CA THR A 128 5.39 -15.69 9.11
C THR A 128 5.92 -15.06 10.39
N LYS A 129 7.23 -15.15 10.60
CA LYS A 129 7.95 -14.46 11.68
C LYS A 129 9.24 -13.85 11.15
N ASN A 130 9.56 -12.68 11.66
CA ASN A 130 10.86 -12.04 11.53
C ASN A 130 11.37 -11.75 12.95
N SER A 131 12.54 -12.28 13.31
CA SER A 131 13.10 -12.13 14.65
C SER A 131 13.71 -10.75 14.93
N GLY A 132 13.77 -9.89 13.90
CA GLY A 132 14.31 -8.54 13.99
C GLY A 132 14.85 -8.05 12.65
N LEU A 133 16.14 -8.23 12.40
CA LEU A 133 16.84 -7.72 11.21
C LEU A 133 16.97 -8.72 10.05
N GLN A 134 16.26 -9.84 10.08
CA GLN A 134 16.21 -10.73 8.92
C GLN A 134 15.68 -9.99 7.70
N ASN A 135 16.31 -10.17 6.55
CA ASN A 135 15.89 -9.50 5.31
C ASN A 135 14.47 -9.85 4.90
N GLN A 136 14.10 -11.15 5.05
CA GLN A 136 12.76 -11.64 4.79
C GLN A 136 12.17 -12.32 6.02
N ALA A 137 10.85 -12.30 6.16
CA ALA A 137 10.18 -13.10 7.16
C ALA A 137 10.26 -14.60 6.80
N VAL A 138 10.46 -15.42 7.80
CA VAL A 138 10.51 -16.89 7.67
C VAL A 138 9.10 -17.43 7.82
N LEU A 139 8.69 -18.34 6.94
CA LEU A 139 7.42 -19.04 7.01
C LEU A 139 7.54 -20.25 7.94
N TYR A 140 6.73 -20.27 8.97
CA TYR A 140 6.65 -21.33 9.98
C TYR A 140 5.33 -22.07 9.88
N TYR A 141 5.31 -23.29 10.40
CA TYR A 141 4.08 -24.04 10.63
C TYR A 141 4.18 -24.87 11.91
N LYS A 142 3.02 -25.23 12.44
CA LYS A 142 2.89 -26.14 13.58
C LYS A 142 1.56 -26.92 13.51
N LYS A 143 1.54 -28.14 14.04
CA LYS A 143 0.33 -28.94 14.15
C LYS A 143 -0.35 -28.67 15.48
N GLY A 144 -1.54 -28.06 15.43
CA GLY A 144 -2.24 -27.52 16.60
C GLY A 144 -1.56 -26.26 17.18
N LEU A 145 -2.31 -25.43 17.89
CA LEU A 145 -1.79 -24.16 18.47
C LEU A 145 -0.64 -24.37 19.45
N LYS A 146 -0.63 -25.48 20.18
CA LYS A 146 0.40 -25.84 21.16
C LYS A 146 1.50 -26.73 20.59
N GLY A 147 1.42 -27.08 19.30
CA GLY A 147 2.41 -27.91 18.62
C GLY A 147 3.78 -27.25 18.52
N GLN A 148 4.81 -28.07 18.30
CA GLN A 148 6.17 -27.57 18.08
C GLN A 148 6.23 -26.76 16.77
N GLU A 149 6.74 -25.55 16.85
CA GLU A 149 7.01 -24.68 15.70
C GLU A 149 8.14 -25.27 14.85
N LYS A 150 7.94 -25.31 13.54
CA LYS A 150 8.94 -25.75 12.56
C LYS A 150 9.04 -24.74 11.43
N VAL A 151 10.23 -24.56 10.88
CA VAL A 151 10.43 -23.77 9.67
C VAL A 151 9.81 -24.52 8.49
N PHE A 152 8.94 -23.84 7.74
CA PHE A 152 8.40 -24.35 6.49
C PHE A 152 9.28 -23.89 5.31
N ILE A 153 9.54 -22.57 5.22
CA ILE A 153 10.46 -21.99 4.23
C ILE A 153 11.23 -20.84 4.89
N ASP A 154 12.56 -20.85 4.74
CA ASP A 154 13.41 -19.70 5.09
C ASP A 154 13.96 -19.04 3.82
N PRO A 155 13.42 -17.92 3.40
CA PRO A 155 13.90 -17.19 2.22
C PRO A 155 15.36 -16.71 2.37
N ASN A 156 15.79 -16.41 3.60
CA ASN A 156 17.14 -15.91 3.88
C ASN A 156 18.23 -16.95 3.65
N ALA A 157 17.88 -18.25 3.74
CA ALA A 157 18.79 -19.35 3.44
C ALA A 157 19.01 -19.57 1.94
N LEU A 158 18.03 -19.14 1.11
CA LEU A 158 18.05 -19.37 -0.34
C LEU A 158 18.80 -18.26 -1.10
N ASN A 159 18.80 -17.05 -0.58
CA ASN A 159 19.44 -15.89 -1.19
C ASN A 159 20.01 -14.97 -0.12
N LYS A 160 21.35 -14.80 -0.09
CA LYS A 160 22.04 -13.94 0.89
C LYS A 160 21.62 -12.47 0.80
N GLU A 161 21.24 -12.00 -0.39
CA GLU A 161 20.74 -10.64 -0.58
C GLU A 161 19.28 -10.47 -0.09
N GLY A 162 18.56 -11.60 0.13
CA GLY A 162 17.19 -11.62 0.61
C GLY A 162 16.18 -11.02 -0.39
N THR A 163 16.47 -11.12 -1.69
CA THR A 163 15.62 -10.54 -2.75
C THR A 163 14.49 -11.46 -3.22
N SER A 164 14.42 -12.70 -2.70
CA SER A 164 13.34 -13.65 -3.00
C SER A 164 12.31 -13.66 -1.88
N THR A 165 11.03 -13.63 -2.23
CA THR A 165 9.90 -13.78 -1.30
C THR A 165 9.13 -15.06 -1.58
N PHE A 166 8.50 -15.62 -0.55
CA PHE A 166 7.71 -16.83 -0.63
C PHE A 166 6.40 -16.66 0.11
N GLY A 167 5.33 -17.22 -0.45
CA GLY A 167 4.01 -17.27 0.16
C GLY A 167 3.28 -18.54 -0.20
N ILE A 168 2.39 -19.00 0.68
CA ILE A 168 1.43 -20.06 0.34
C ILE A 168 0.38 -19.43 -0.57
N VAL A 169 0.18 -20.00 -1.75
CA VAL A 169 -0.82 -19.59 -2.73
C VAL A 169 -2.00 -20.58 -2.81
N GLY A 170 -1.99 -21.61 -2.00
CA GLY A 170 -3.08 -22.55 -1.83
C GLY A 170 -2.64 -23.81 -1.10
N VAL A 171 -3.56 -24.43 -0.36
CA VAL A 171 -3.37 -25.70 0.32
C VAL A 171 -4.38 -26.71 -0.20
N SER A 172 -3.96 -27.95 -0.40
CA SER A 172 -4.86 -29.01 -0.85
C SER A 172 -5.94 -29.30 0.18
N LYS A 173 -7.15 -29.67 -0.27
CA LYS A 173 -8.30 -29.92 0.63
C LYS A 173 -8.07 -31.04 1.65
N ASP A 174 -7.17 -31.98 1.34
CA ASP A 174 -6.75 -33.03 2.28
C ASP A 174 -5.59 -32.57 3.20
N HIS A 175 -5.18 -31.30 3.10
CA HIS A 175 -4.10 -30.66 3.87
C HIS A 175 -2.74 -31.38 3.78
N LYS A 176 -2.49 -32.08 2.66
CA LYS A 176 -1.19 -32.75 2.45
C LYS A 176 -0.18 -31.90 1.71
N TYR A 177 -0.63 -31.03 0.80
CA TYR A 177 0.21 -30.26 -0.08
C TYR A 177 -0.06 -28.79 0.02
N ALA A 178 0.99 -27.97 -0.10
CA ALA A 178 0.91 -26.53 -0.21
C ALA A 178 1.59 -26.09 -1.52
N ALA A 179 0.88 -25.30 -2.32
CA ALA A 179 1.44 -24.58 -3.44
C ALA A 179 2.10 -23.29 -2.94
N ILE A 180 3.34 -23.06 -3.37
CA ILE A 180 4.21 -22.00 -2.90
C ILE A 180 4.55 -21.09 -4.07
N GLY A 181 4.14 -19.82 -3.96
CA GLY A 181 4.53 -18.78 -4.89
C GLY A 181 5.85 -18.14 -4.47
N ARG A 182 6.81 -18.08 -5.39
CA ARG A 182 8.08 -17.37 -5.24
C ARG A 182 8.15 -16.19 -6.19
N ASN A 183 8.49 -15.01 -5.67
CA ASN A 183 8.79 -13.82 -6.46
C ASN A 183 10.25 -13.41 -6.24
N ASP A 184 10.96 -13.09 -7.30
CA ASP A 184 12.37 -12.70 -7.26
C ASP A 184 12.54 -11.21 -7.60
N ALA A 185 13.48 -10.56 -6.93
CA ALA A 185 13.87 -9.15 -7.12
C ALA A 185 12.68 -8.15 -7.10
N GLY A 186 11.59 -8.50 -6.41
CA GLY A 186 10.39 -7.66 -6.31
C GLY A 186 9.56 -7.55 -7.58
N SER A 187 9.82 -8.42 -8.58
CA SER A 187 8.98 -8.56 -9.77
C SER A 187 7.63 -9.18 -9.43
N ASP A 188 6.61 -8.84 -10.22
CA ASP A 188 5.28 -9.48 -10.16
C ASP A 188 5.26 -10.88 -10.76
N TRP A 189 6.30 -11.30 -11.46
CA TRP A 189 6.41 -12.69 -11.95
C TRP A 189 6.57 -13.66 -10.79
N GLN A 190 5.75 -14.72 -10.82
CA GLN A 190 5.71 -15.74 -9.79
C GLN A 190 6.06 -17.10 -10.36
N LEU A 191 6.93 -17.82 -9.66
CA LEU A 191 7.18 -19.25 -9.83
C LEU A 191 6.37 -20.00 -8.79
N ILE A 192 5.53 -20.96 -9.18
CA ILE A 192 4.78 -21.81 -8.24
C ILE A 192 5.48 -23.18 -8.16
N THR A 193 5.79 -23.63 -6.95
CA THR A 193 6.26 -24.98 -6.63
C THR A 193 5.30 -25.62 -5.63
N VAL A 194 5.35 -26.93 -5.47
CA VAL A 194 4.50 -27.64 -4.52
C VAL A 194 5.34 -28.38 -3.48
N ARG A 195 4.87 -28.37 -2.23
CA ARG A 195 5.53 -28.96 -1.09
C ARG A 195 4.56 -29.86 -0.31
N GLU A 196 5.02 -31.07 0.06
CA GLU A 196 4.30 -31.91 1.00
C GLU A 196 4.46 -31.34 2.42
N ILE A 197 3.35 -31.09 3.12
CA ILE A 197 3.35 -30.36 4.40
C ILE A 197 4.03 -31.14 5.52
N GLU A 198 3.74 -32.44 5.64
CA GLU A 198 4.25 -33.24 6.76
C GLU A 198 5.78 -33.45 6.67
N SER A 199 6.28 -33.84 5.49
CA SER A 199 7.70 -34.09 5.27
C SER A 199 8.50 -32.82 4.98
N ASN A 200 7.80 -31.72 4.63
CA ASN A 200 8.38 -30.46 4.15
C ASN A 200 9.29 -30.63 2.92
N LYS A 201 8.99 -31.57 2.02
CA LYS A 201 9.75 -31.84 0.80
C LYS A 201 9.03 -31.32 -0.42
N GLU A 202 9.78 -30.81 -1.40
CA GLU A 202 9.25 -30.45 -2.71
C GLU A 202 8.85 -31.71 -3.50
N THR A 203 7.73 -31.61 -4.21
CA THR A 203 7.20 -32.70 -5.05
C THR A 203 7.86 -32.76 -6.44
N GLY A 204 8.49 -31.66 -6.86
CA GLY A 204 9.09 -31.48 -8.18
C GLY A 204 8.19 -30.74 -9.18
N ASP A 205 6.92 -30.49 -8.84
CA ASP A 205 6.03 -29.66 -9.66
C ASP A 205 6.53 -28.21 -9.68
N THR A 206 6.64 -27.63 -10.89
CA THR A 206 7.18 -26.27 -11.10
C THR A 206 6.46 -25.59 -12.23
N LEU A 207 5.82 -24.44 -11.91
CA LEU A 207 4.99 -23.68 -12.85
C LEU A 207 5.55 -22.27 -13.05
N TRP A 208 5.86 -21.96 -14.30
CA TRP A 208 6.50 -20.72 -14.72
C TRP A 208 5.49 -19.72 -15.29
N TRP A 209 5.87 -18.44 -15.31
CA TRP A 209 5.15 -17.34 -15.94
C TRP A 209 3.77 -17.11 -15.35
N CYS A 210 3.65 -17.39 -14.06
CA CYS A 210 2.48 -17.06 -13.28
C CYS A 210 2.52 -15.58 -12.88
N LYS A 211 1.37 -14.93 -12.85
CA LYS A 211 1.22 -13.55 -12.39
C LYS A 211 -0.26 -13.33 -12.05
N PHE A 212 -0.55 -12.67 -10.93
CA PHE A 212 -1.91 -12.41 -10.47
C PHE A 212 -2.78 -13.67 -10.35
N THR A 213 -2.27 -14.69 -9.68
CA THR A 213 -2.94 -15.97 -9.52
C THR A 213 -2.65 -16.61 -8.17
N ASP A 214 -3.63 -17.38 -7.68
CA ASP A 214 -3.50 -18.34 -6.59
C ASP A 214 -3.61 -19.76 -7.16
N ALA A 215 -3.51 -20.79 -6.30
CA ALA A 215 -3.70 -22.19 -6.62
C ALA A 215 -5.00 -22.71 -6.02
N ALA A 216 -6.06 -22.79 -6.81
CA ALA A 216 -7.36 -23.30 -6.38
C ALA A 216 -7.40 -24.83 -6.49
N TRP A 217 -7.17 -25.53 -5.37
CA TRP A 217 -7.01 -26.96 -5.30
C TRP A 217 -8.31 -27.72 -5.57
N TYR A 218 -8.23 -28.74 -6.41
CA TYR A 218 -9.33 -29.65 -6.73
C TYR A 218 -8.80 -31.04 -7.10
N ASN A 219 -9.29 -32.10 -6.48
CA ASN A 219 -8.86 -33.47 -6.68
C ASN A 219 -7.32 -33.62 -6.55
N ASP A 220 -6.67 -34.11 -7.61
CA ASP A 220 -5.23 -34.40 -7.68
C ASP A 220 -4.38 -33.26 -8.28
N GLY A 221 -4.91 -32.02 -8.23
CA GLY A 221 -4.22 -30.86 -8.77
C GLY A 221 -4.85 -29.53 -8.37
N PHE A 222 -4.62 -28.48 -9.14
CA PHE A 222 -5.17 -27.14 -8.87
C PHE A 222 -5.32 -26.32 -10.13
N PHE A 223 -6.28 -25.39 -10.08
CA PHE A 223 -6.44 -24.37 -11.12
C PHE A 223 -5.53 -23.17 -10.81
N TYR A 224 -4.98 -22.58 -11.86
CA TYR A 224 -4.13 -21.39 -11.77
C TYR A 224 -4.15 -20.60 -13.08
N SER A 225 -3.63 -19.38 -13.06
CA SER A 225 -3.54 -18.54 -14.24
C SER A 225 -2.09 -18.18 -14.57
N ARG A 226 -1.78 -18.10 -15.88
CA ARG A 226 -0.46 -17.69 -16.34
C ARG A 226 -0.50 -17.02 -17.71
N TYR A 227 0.58 -16.37 -18.03
CA TYR A 227 0.86 -15.82 -19.36
C TYR A 227 1.65 -16.81 -20.23
N PRO A 228 1.66 -16.63 -21.56
CA PRO A 228 2.65 -17.24 -22.42
C PRO A 228 4.07 -16.86 -22.00
N THR A 229 5.04 -17.73 -22.31
CA THR A 229 6.47 -17.44 -22.07
C THR A 229 6.89 -16.14 -22.76
N PRO A 230 7.40 -15.12 -22.05
CA PRO A 230 7.89 -13.89 -22.67
C PRO A 230 9.05 -14.14 -23.62
N ALA A 231 9.26 -13.23 -24.57
CA ALA A 231 10.46 -13.26 -25.41
C ALA A 231 11.69 -12.95 -24.52
N LYS A 232 12.79 -13.66 -24.76
CA LYS A 232 14.05 -13.53 -24.00
C LYS A 232 14.53 -12.07 -23.97
N GLY A 233 14.80 -11.56 -22.75
CA GLY A 233 15.22 -10.18 -22.50
C GLY A 233 14.10 -9.16 -22.59
N LYS A 234 12.83 -9.60 -22.58
CA LYS A 234 11.63 -8.75 -22.59
C LYS A 234 10.72 -9.03 -21.40
N GLU A 235 11.17 -9.80 -20.44
CA GLU A 235 10.40 -10.30 -19.30
C GLU A 235 9.83 -9.13 -18.45
N PHE A 236 10.58 -8.03 -18.33
CA PHE A 236 10.20 -6.86 -17.51
C PHE A 236 9.68 -5.65 -18.29
N SER A 237 9.74 -5.69 -19.63
CA SER A 237 9.37 -4.52 -20.46
C SER A 237 8.25 -4.79 -21.46
N ALA A 238 8.02 -6.06 -21.86
CA ALA A 238 6.96 -6.39 -22.80
C ALA A 238 5.58 -6.32 -22.16
N LYS A 239 4.58 -5.91 -22.96
CA LYS A 239 3.17 -5.97 -22.60
C LYS A 239 2.75 -7.39 -22.28
N ASN A 240 2.07 -7.59 -21.15
CA ASN A 240 1.55 -8.89 -20.76
C ASN A 240 0.22 -9.15 -21.49
N GLU A 241 0.17 -10.12 -22.37
CA GLU A 241 -0.98 -10.44 -23.21
C GLU A 241 -1.36 -11.92 -23.08
N PHE A 242 -2.66 -12.23 -23.28
CA PHE A 242 -3.20 -13.60 -23.28
C PHE A 242 -3.07 -14.31 -21.93
N HIS A 243 -3.52 -13.68 -20.85
CA HIS A 243 -3.66 -14.36 -19.56
C HIS A 243 -4.66 -15.51 -19.69
N LYS A 244 -4.30 -16.74 -19.26
CA LYS A 244 -5.09 -17.95 -19.44
C LYS A 244 -5.18 -18.74 -18.15
N VAL A 245 -6.29 -19.49 -17.99
CA VAL A 245 -6.52 -20.39 -16.86
C VAL A 245 -6.23 -21.81 -17.26
N TYR A 246 -5.45 -22.50 -16.44
CA TYR A 246 -5.09 -23.91 -16.57
C TYR A 246 -5.45 -24.72 -15.33
N TYR A 247 -5.54 -26.05 -15.50
CA TYR A 247 -5.50 -27.01 -14.42
C TYR A 247 -4.19 -27.77 -14.49
N HIS A 248 -3.40 -27.73 -13.42
CA HIS A 248 -2.18 -28.50 -13.26
C HIS A 248 -2.51 -29.79 -12.48
N LYS A 249 -2.16 -30.94 -13.04
CA LYS A 249 -2.23 -32.21 -12.36
C LYS A 249 -0.88 -32.51 -11.69
N MET A 250 -0.88 -32.78 -10.40
CA MET A 250 0.32 -33.10 -9.63
C MET A 250 1.16 -34.21 -10.28
N GLY A 251 2.49 -34.05 -10.25
CA GLY A 251 3.46 -35.00 -10.80
C GLY A 251 3.55 -35.00 -12.33
N THR A 252 2.92 -34.02 -13.02
CA THR A 252 3.04 -33.89 -14.47
C THR A 252 3.80 -32.60 -14.85
N PRO A 253 4.50 -32.56 -16.00
CA PRO A 253 5.13 -31.33 -16.44
C PRO A 253 4.09 -30.30 -16.87
N GLN A 254 4.36 -29.01 -16.62
CA GLN A 254 3.50 -27.87 -16.96
C GLN A 254 3.00 -27.86 -18.43
N SER A 255 3.76 -28.45 -19.35
CA SER A 255 3.37 -28.57 -20.78
C SER A 255 2.17 -29.52 -21.02
N LYS A 256 1.76 -30.28 -19.99
CA LYS A 256 0.61 -31.17 -20.03
C LYS A 256 -0.63 -30.58 -19.35
N ASP A 257 -0.54 -29.35 -18.84
CA ASP A 257 -1.64 -28.69 -18.14
C ASP A 257 -2.85 -28.53 -19.05
N ILE A 258 -4.03 -28.73 -18.47
CA ILE A 258 -5.29 -28.68 -19.19
C ILE A 258 -5.75 -27.20 -19.27
N LEU A 259 -5.94 -26.69 -20.48
CA LEU A 259 -6.48 -25.34 -20.69
C LEU A 259 -7.98 -25.32 -20.32
N ILE A 260 -8.31 -24.51 -19.31
CA ILE A 260 -9.68 -24.33 -18.79
C ILE A 260 -10.39 -23.14 -19.43
N TYR A 261 -9.65 -22.00 -19.54
CA TYR A 261 -10.21 -20.78 -20.11
C TYR A 261 -9.15 -19.94 -20.84
N GLU A 262 -9.53 -19.37 -21.97
CA GLU A 262 -8.78 -18.31 -22.64
C GLU A 262 -9.75 -17.34 -23.33
N ASP A 263 -9.34 -16.08 -23.45
CA ASP A 263 -10.02 -15.08 -24.27
C ASP A 263 -9.07 -14.60 -25.38
N THR A 264 -9.29 -15.11 -26.60
CA THR A 264 -8.46 -14.77 -27.77
C THR A 264 -8.83 -13.43 -28.40
N LYS A 265 -10.02 -12.88 -28.07
CA LYS A 265 -10.50 -11.60 -28.59
C LYS A 265 -9.99 -10.43 -27.75
N ASN A 266 -9.94 -10.60 -26.42
CA ASN A 266 -9.55 -9.57 -25.48
C ASN A 266 -8.22 -9.95 -24.81
N LYS A 267 -7.14 -9.87 -25.57
CA LYS A 267 -5.81 -10.33 -25.16
C LYS A 267 -5.22 -9.65 -23.93
N LEU A 268 -5.76 -8.52 -23.50
CA LEU A 268 -5.31 -7.73 -22.35
C LEU A 268 -6.14 -8.01 -21.09
N HIS A 269 -7.22 -8.80 -21.17
CA HIS A 269 -8.01 -9.13 -19.99
C HIS A 269 -7.24 -10.03 -19.03
N TYR A 270 -7.43 -9.79 -17.74
CA TYR A 270 -6.97 -10.66 -16.67
C TYR A 270 -8.04 -11.72 -16.38
N HIS A 271 -7.59 -12.91 -16.03
CA HIS A 271 -8.46 -14.03 -15.67
C HIS A 271 -8.01 -14.64 -14.37
N ASN A 272 -8.82 -14.56 -13.34
CA ASN A 272 -8.60 -15.24 -12.07
C ASN A 272 -9.62 -16.36 -11.90
N ILE A 273 -9.21 -17.44 -11.25
CA ILE A 273 -10.05 -18.63 -11.04
C ILE A 273 -10.02 -19.04 -9.57
N GLY A 274 -11.19 -19.32 -9.02
CA GLY A 274 -11.37 -19.82 -7.66
C GLY A 274 -12.39 -20.95 -7.62
N LEU A 275 -12.54 -21.53 -6.45
CA LEU A 275 -13.58 -22.51 -6.13
C LEU A 275 -14.48 -21.96 -5.04
N THR A 276 -15.76 -22.35 -5.04
CA THR A 276 -16.59 -22.20 -3.84
C THR A 276 -16.06 -23.12 -2.73
N GLU A 277 -16.30 -22.76 -1.46
CA GLU A 277 -15.76 -23.53 -0.31
C GLU A 277 -16.21 -25.00 -0.32
N ASP A 278 -17.40 -25.28 -0.83
CA ASP A 278 -17.96 -26.62 -0.95
C ASP A 278 -17.57 -27.36 -2.26
N ASP A 279 -16.60 -26.83 -3.01
CA ASP A 279 -16.06 -27.36 -4.28
C ASP A 279 -17.11 -27.66 -5.37
N LYS A 280 -18.29 -27.02 -5.33
CA LYS A 280 -19.34 -27.26 -6.33
C LYS A 280 -19.18 -26.44 -7.58
N TYR A 281 -18.61 -25.23 -7.47
CA TYR A 281 -18.49 -24.31 -8.58
C TYR A 281 -17.10 -23.78 -8.76
N LEU A 282 -16.67 -23.70 -10.03
CA LEU A 282 -15.56 -22.83 -10.46
C LEU A 282 -16.10 -21.43 -10.65
N VAL A 283 -15.39 -20.46 -10.12
CA VAL A 283 -15.68 -19.03 -10.24
C VAL A 283 -14.57 -18.37 -11.03
N LEU A 284 -14.88 -17.88 -12.22
CA LEU A 284 -13.97 -17.16 -13.10
C LEU A 284 -14.26 -15.67 -13.01
N THR A 285 -13.27 -14.89 -12.57
CA THR A 285 -13.30 -13.43 -12.61
C THR A 285 -12.53 -12.95 -13.84
N LYS A 286 -13.15 -12.05 -14.63
CA LYS A 286 -12.53 -11.42 -15.78
C LYS A 286 -12.48 -9.92 -15.56
N SER A 287 -11.32 -9.29 -15.69
CA SER A 287 -11.19 -7.84 -15.62
C SER A 287 -10.46 -7.28 -16.84
N SER A 288 -10.88 -6.11 -17.30
CA SER A 288 -10.23 -5.37 -18.38
C SER A 288 -9.17 -4.39 -17.87
N GLY A 289 -9.10 -4.22 -16.55
CA GLY A 289 -8.19 -3.29 -15.88
C GLY A 289 -8.36 -3.39 -14.36
N THR A 290 -8.03 -2.30 -13.67
CA THR A 290 -8.02 -2.23 -12.20
C THR A 290 -9.35 -1.77 -11.60
N ASP A 291 -10.37 -1.53 -12.39
CA ASP A 291 -11.69 -1.14 -11.92
C ASP A 291 -12.78 -2.02 -12.53
N GLY A 292 -13.62 -2.61 -11.68
CA GLY A 292 -14.71 -3.48 -12.06
C GLY A 292 -14.30 -4.81 -12.72
N PHE A 293 -15.18 -5.80 -12.66
CA PHE A 293 -14.94 -7.10 -13.26
C PHE A 293 -16.23 -7.90 -13.50
N GLU A 294 -16.19 -8.78 -14.48
CA GLU A 294 -17.23 -9.78 -14.71
C GLU A 294 -17.00 -10.99 -13.81
N THR A 295 -18.07 -11.53 -13.24
CA THR A 295 -18.05 -12.80 -12.50
C THR A 295 -18.82 -13.86 -13.25
N HIS A 296 -18.16 -14.97 -13.52
CA HIS A 296 -18.70 -16.12 -14.21
C HIS A 296 -18.56 -17.37 -13.34
N TYR A 297 -19.43 -18.35 -13.52
CA TYR A 297 -19.38 -19.61 -12.79
C TYR A 297 -19.75 -20.79 -13.66
N LYS A 298 -19.33 -21.98 -13.26
CA LYS A 298 -19.81 -23.26 -13.78
C LYS A 298 -19.69 -24.35 -12.70
N PRO A 299 -20.46 -25.45 -12.78
CA PRO A 299 -20.14 -26.64 -11.98
C PRO A 299 -18.69 -27.05 -12.23
N VAL A 300 -18.01 -27.52 -11.17
CA VAL A 300 -16.59 -27.86 -11.29
C VAL A 300 -16.38 -29.03 -12.23
N ASP A 301 -15.62 -28.80 -13.29
CA ASP A 301 -15.14 -29.84 -14.22
C ASP A 301 -13.85 -29.34 -14.90
N LEU A 302 -13.15 -30.25 -15.61
CA LEU A 302 -11.91 -29.94 -16.33
C LEU A 302 -12.14 -29.61 -17.83
N LYS A 303 -13.37 -29.42 -18.26
CA LYS A 303 -13.67 -29.03 -19.65
C LYS A 303 -13.38 -27.56 -19.89
N LYS A 304 -12.83 -27.24 -21.04
CA LYS A 304 -12.60 -25.87 -21.48
C LYS A 304 -13.91 -25.12 -21.67
N GLY A 305 -14.00 -23.89 -21.11
CA GLY A 305 -15.18 -23.03 -21.25
C GLY A 305 -16.38 -23.47 -20.43
N GLY A 306 -17.59 -23.21 -20.94
CA GLY A 306 -18.85 -23.59 -20.28
C GLY A 306 -19.24 -22.71 -19.08
N PHE A 307 -18.62 -21.55 -18.94
CA PHE A 307 -18.95 -20.61 -17.87
C PHE A 307 -20.22 -19.81 -18.18
N THR A 308 -21.10 -19.70 -17.21
CA THR A 308 -22.27 -18.82 -17.20
C THR A 308 -21.89 -17.49 -16.59
N CYS A 309 -22.24 -16.38 -17.24
CA CYS A 309 -22.03 -15.05 -16.69
C CYS A 309 -23.04 -14.76 -15.58
N LEU A 310 -22.58 -14.47 -14.38
CA LEU A 310 -23.41 -14.03 -13.25
C LEU A 310 -23.53 -12.50 -13.25
N PHE A 311 -22.40 -11.82 -13.42
CA PHE A 311 -22.32 -10.36 -13.51
C PHE A 311 -21.53 -9.97 -14.74
N SER A 312 -22.09 -9.14 -15.59
CA SER A 312 -21.50 -8.67 -16.83
C SER A 312 -21.02 -7.22 -16.72
N GLY A 313 -20.01 -6.86 -17.51
CA GLY A 313 -19.42 -5.53 -17.57
C GLY A 313 -18.29 -5.33 -16.56
N PHE A 314 -17.61 -4.17 -16.70
CA PHE A 314 -16.39 -3.87 -15.95
C PHE A 314 -16.52 -2.59 -15.11
N THR A 315 -17.73 -2.26 -14.67
CA THR A 315 -18.02 -1.06 -13.87
C THR A 315 -18.38 -1.38 -12.43
N ASN A 316 -18.71 -2.63 -12.12
CA ASN A 316 -19.10 -3.06 -10.78
C ASN A 316 -18.11 -4.12 -10.25
N LYS A 317 -18.08 -4.22 -8.95
CA LYS A 317 -17.26 -5.17 -8.21
C LYS A 317 -18.17 -6.12 -7.46
N SER A 318 -18.25 -7.38 -7.92
CA SER A 318 -19.18 -8.39 -7.38
C SER A 318 -18.46 -9.72 -7.17
N SER A 319 -18.15 -10.04 -5.92
CA SER A 319 -17.40 -11.25 -5.52
C SER A 319 -18.29 -12.23 -4.78
N ILE A 320 -18.23 -13.51 -5.17
CA ILE A 320 -18.85 -14.60 -4.41
C ILE A 320 -18.00 -14.82 -3.15
N VAL A 321 -18.57 -14.55 -1.98
CA VAL A 321 -17.93 -14.73 -0.67
C VAL A 321 -18.07 -16.17 -0.20
N ASP A 322 -19.24 -16.79 -0.46
CA ASP A 322 -19.54 -18.16 -0.05
C ASP A 322 -20.63 -18.78 -0.93
N HIS A 323 -20.71 -20.12 -0.94
CA HIS A 323 -21.84 -20.88 -1.46
C HIS A 323 -22.39 -21.80 -0.41
N LYS A 324 -23.64 -21.59 -0.03
CA LYS A 324 -24.31 -22.39 1.01
C LYS A 324 -25.80 -22.54 0.73
N ASP A 325 -26.35 -23.71 0.99
CA ASP A 325 -27.78 -24.04 0.81
C ASP A 325 -28.30 -23.69 -0.59
N GLY A 326 -27.46 -23.92 -1.64
CA GLY A 326 -27.78 -23.67 -3.04
C GLY A 326 -27.78 -22.20 -3.45
N LYS A 327 -27.24 -21.29 -2.63
CA LYS A 327 -27.17 -19.86 -2.91
C LYS A 327 -25.74 -19.38 -2.88
N PHE A 328 -25.40 -18.44 -3.80
CA PHE A 328 -24.20 -17.64 -3.69
C PHE A 328 -24.44 -16.45 -2.77
N TYR A 329 -23.57 -16.25 -1.80
CA TYR A 329 -23.49 -15.02 -1.01
C TYR A 329 -22.49 -14.08 -1.68
N VAL A 330 -22.99 -12.92 -2.13
CA VAL A 330 -22.24 -12.03 -3.00
C VAL A 330 -22.07 -10.66 -2.35
N TYR A 331 -20.83 -10.25 -2.18
CA TYR A 331 -20.44 -8.89 -1.84
C TYR A 331 -20.40 -8.05 -3.12
N THR A 332 -21.15 -6.93 -3.17
CA THR A 332 -21.34 -6.17 -4.41
C THR A 332 -21.62 -4.69 -4.16
N ASP A 333 -21.19 -3.85 -5.12
CA ASP A 333 -21.51 -2.42 -5.22
C ASP A 333 -22.72 -2.11 -6.14
N ILE A 334 -23.34 -3.11 -6.73
CA ILE A 334 -24.51 -2.94 -7.59
C ILE A 334 -25.64 -2.32 -6.78
N ASP A 335 -26.09 -1.10 -7.19
CA ASP A 335 -27.05 -0.22 -6.49
C ASP A 335 -26.72 0.01 -5.01
N ALA A 336 -25.47 -0.09 -4.64
CA ALA A 336 -24.96 0.04 -3.28
C ALA A 336 -23.51 0.58 -3.31
N PRO A 337 -23.29 1.86 -3.58
CA PRO A 337 -21.95 2.44 -3.69
C PRO A 337 -21.09 2.28 -2.42
N ASN A 338 -21.70 2.01 -1.26
CA ASN A 338 -21.00 1.62 -0.03
C ASN A 338 -21.00 0.11 0.19
N TYR A 339 -21.32 -0.68 -0.81
CA TYR A 339 -21.42 -2.13 -0.85
C TYR A 339 -22.51 -2.75 0.05
N GLN A 340 -22.89 -3.96 -0.31
CA GLN A 340 -23.86 -4.79 0.38
C GLN A 340 -23.51 -6.27 0.22
N LEU A 341 -24.09 -7.14 1.05
CA LEU A 341 -24.07 -8.60 0.88
C LEU A 341 -25.47 -9.08 0.50
N VAL A 342 -25.56 -9.82 -0.59
CA VAL A 342 -26.82 -10.40 -1.09
C VAL A 342 -26.68 -11.91 -1.26
N ALA A 343 -27.80 -12.65 -1.12
CA ALA A 343 -27.86 -14.05 -1.48
C ALA A 343 -28.58 -14.22 -2.82
N ILE A 344 -27.99 -15.00 -3.73
CA ILE A 344 -28.44 -15.22 -5.11
C ILE A 344 -28.63 -16.72 -5.35
N ASP A 345 -29.83 -17.12 -5.79
CA ASP A 345 -30.08 -18.46 -6.32
C ASP A 345 -29.52 -18.51 -7.77
N PRO A 346 -28.50 -19.35 -8.06
CA PRO A 346 -27.92 -19.44 -9.40
C PRO A 346 -28.91 -19.93 -10.47
N THR A 347 -30.04 -20.53 -10.08
CA THR A 347 -31.12 -20.92 -11.01
C THR A 347 -32.04 -19.75 -11.36
N LYS A 348 -32.00 -18.66 -10.56
CA LYS A 348 -32.81 -17.44 -10.73
C LYS A 348 -31.95 -16.22 -10.45
N PRO A 349 -30.88 -16.00 -11.24
CA PRO A 349 -29.85 -14.99 -10.91
C PRO A 349 -30.30 -13.53 -11.10
N GLN A 350 -31.50 -13.29 -11.62
CA GLN A 350 -32.01 -11.95 -11.88
C GLN A 350 -32.13 -11.16 -10.57
N LYS A 351 -31.85 -9.87 -10.64
CA LYS A 351 -31.72 -8.97 -9.51
C LYS A 351 -32.96 -8.89 -8.62
N GLU A 352 -34.14 -8.97 -9.20
CA GLU A 352 -35.42 -8.99 -8.49
C GLU A 352 -35.60 -10.18 -7.56
N ASN A 353 -34.80 -11.24 -7.74
CA ASN A 353 -34.81 -12.46 -6.90
C ASN A 353 -33.75 -12.43 -5.79
N TRP A 354 -32.91 -11.38 -5.73
CA TRP A 354 -31.86 -11.30 -4.73
C TRP A 354 -32.43 -11.07 -3.32
N THR A 355 -31.87 -11.76 -2.34
CA THR A 355 -32.19 -11.53 -0.95
C THR A 355 -31.09 -10.70 -0.31
N LYS A 356 -31.40 -9.53 0.23
CA LYS A 356 -30.44 -8.71 0.98
C LYS A 356 -30.14 -9.40 2.32
N ILE A 357 -28.86 -9.69 2.55
CA ILE A 357 -28.36 -10.28 3.79
C ILE A 357 -27.80 -9.18 4.69
N ILE A 358 -26.87 -8.37 4.16
CA ILE A 358 -26.37 -7.17 4.83
C ILE A 358 -26.63 -6.02 3.87
N PRO A 359 -27.64 -5.16 4.14
CA PRO A 359 -27.95 -4.03 3.27
C PRO A 359 -26.87 -2.96 3.32
N GLU A 360 -26.80 -2.16 2.26
CA GLU A 360 -25.95 -0.95 2.23
C GLU A 360 -26.23 -0.07 3.44
N SER A 361 -25.18 0.53 3.99
CA SER A 361 -25.22 1.51 5.06
C SER A 361 -24.60 2.85 4.65
N THR A 362 -24.61 3.85 5.55
CA THR A 362 -23.90 5.11 5.35
C THR A 362 -22.39 4.98 5.42
N HIS A 363 -21.89 3.89 5.99
CA HIS A 363 -20.47 3.57 6.08
C HIS A 363 -20.09 2.55 5.02
N LEU A 364 -18.87 2.62 4.52
CA LEU A 364 -18.33 1.66 3.58
C LEU A 364 -18.29 0.27 4.24
N LEU A 365 -18.98 -0.71 3.66
CA LEU A 365 -18.72 -2.12 3.93
C LEU A 365 -17.43 -2.48 3.17
N ASP A 366 -16.29 -2.50 3.87
CA ASP A 366 -14.95 -2.69 3.29
C ASP A 366 -14.65 -4.14 2.90
N GLY A 367 -15.39 -5.10 3.49
CA GLY A 367 -15.28 -6.51 3.15
C GLY A 367 -16.12 -7.40 4.05
N VAL A 368 -16.33 -8.62 3.58
CA VAL A 368 -17.03 -9.69 4.32
C VAL A 368 -16.19 -10.97 4.25
N ASN A 369 -15.79 -11.49 5.38
CA ASN A 369 -15.11 -12.78 5.52
C ASN A 369 -16.02 -13.80 6.25
N THR A 370 -15.69 -15.09 6.13
CA THR A 370 -16.40 -16.18 6.77
C THR A 370 -15.49 -16.96 7.71
N ALA A 371 -16.00 -17.34 8.88
CA ALA A 371 -15.37 -18.28 9.80
C ALA A 371 -16.44 -18.84 10.76
N GLY A 372 -16.38 -20.13 11.10
CA GLY A 372 -17.25 -20.75 12.08
C GLY A 372 -18.75 -20.61 11.76
N GLY A 373 -19.11 -20.60 10.48
CA GLY A 373 -20.49 -20.45 10.04
C GLY A 373 -21.09 -19.07 10.30
N LYS A 374 -20.26 -18.00 10.32
CA LYS A 374 -20.63 -16.60 10.49
C LYS A 374 -20.03 -15.73 9.39
N PHE A 375 -20.64 -14.56 9.16
CA PHE A 375 -20.01 -13.47 8.42
C PHE A 375 -19.38 -12.48 9.39
N PHE A 376 -18.15 -12.07 9.07
CA PHE A 376 -17.44 -10.96 9.70
C PHE A 376 -17.43 -9.80 8.70
N ALA A 377 -18.31 -8.84 8.93
CA ALA A 377 -18.47 -7.66 8.07
C ALA A 377 -17.61 -6.51 8.60
N SER A 378 -16.59 -6.13 7.86
CA SER A 378 -15.70 -5.02 8.19
C SER A 378 -16.23 -3.73 7.57
N TYR A 379 -16.37 -2.68 8.37
CA TYR A 379 -16.80 -1.36 7.93
C TYR A 379 -15.70 -0.33 8.20
N LEU A 380 -15.59 0.68 7.33
CA LEU A 380 -14.84 1.90 7.62
C LEU A 380 -15.79 2.99 8.10
N GLN A 381 -15.59 3.45 9.34
CA GLN A 381 -16.26 4.59 9.92
C GLN A 381 -15.19 5.65 10.21
N ASP A 382 -15.27 6.77 9.49
CA ASP A 382 -14.21 7.80 9.52
C ASP A 382 -12.79 7.23 9.38
N VAL A 383 -12.64 6.31 8.41
CA VAL A 383 -11.35 5.66 8.06
C VAL A 383 -10.80 4.75 9.19
N SER A 384 -11.64 4.32 10.13
CA SER A 384 -11.29 3.34 11.18
C SER A 384 -12.14 2.08 11.05
N THR A 385 -11.56 0.91 11.30
CA THR A 385 -12.24 -0.37 11.12
C THR A 385 -13.17 -0.69 12.29
N HIS A 386 -14.40 -1.04 11.95
CA HIS A 386 -15.41 -1.66 12.84
C HIS A 386 -15.82 -3.01 12.25
N VAL A 387 -15.94 -4.05 13.06
CA VAL A 387 -16.29 -5.40 12.59
C VAL A 387 -17.51 -5.90 13.30
N TYR A 388 -18.53 -6.26 12.52
CA TYR A 388 -19.79 -6.84 13.03
C TYR A 388 -19.93 -8.28 12.59
N VAL A 389 -20.44 -9.12 13.49
CA VAL A 389 -20.66 -10.55 13.25
C VAL A 389 -22.14 -10.77 12.92
N TYR A 390 -22.40 -11.46 11.80
CA TYR A 390 -23.73 -11.78 11.31
C TYR A 390 -23.89 -13.30 11.13
N ASP A 391 -25.12 -13.78 11.32
CA ASP A 391 -25.48 -15.11 10.85
C ASP A 391 -25.87 -15.10 9.34
N TYR A 392 -26.08 -16.27 8.75
CA TYR A 392 -26.45 -16.39 7.33
C TYR A 392 -27.85 -15.87 6.99
N SER A 393 -28.69 -15.56 7.99
CA SER A 393 -29.97 -14.87 7.79
C SER A 393 -29.82 -13.34 7.67
N GLY A 394 -28.64 -12.80 7.98
CA GLY A 394 -28.37 -11.36 8.03
C GLY A 394 -28.67 -10.74 9.40
N LYS A 395 -28.89 -11.55 10.44
CA LYS A 395 -29.05 -11.04 11.80
C LYS A 395 -27.67 -10.70 12.38
N GLN A 396 -27.47 -9.44 12.77
CA GLN A 396 -26.30 -9.04 13.52
C GLN A 396 -26.33 -9.63 14.94
N GLU A 397 -25.26 -10.30 15.33
CA GLU A 397 -25.13 -10.97 16.63
C GLU A 397 -24.28 -10.17 17.61
N SER A 398 -23.19 -9.57 17.13
CA SER A 398 -22.25 -8.84 17.98
C SER A 398 -21.38 -7.86 17.18
N GLU A 399 -20.62 -7.05 17.92
CA GLU A 399 -19.51 -6.23 17.41
C GLU A 399 -18.21 -6.71 18.06
N VAL A 400 -17.15 -6.83 17.27
CA VAL A 400 -15.80 -7.12 17.78
C VAL A 400 -15.20 -5.84 18.34
N LYS A 401 -14.88 -5.82 19.63
CA LYS A 401 -14.27 -4.65 20.28
C LYS A 401 -12.84 -4.45 19.82
N MET A 402 -12.57 -3.31 19.18
CA MET A 402 -11.23 -2.90 18.76
C MET A 402 -10.50 -2.16 19.89
N PRO A 403 -9.15 -2.19 19.92
CA PRO A 403 -8.35 -1.46 20.92
C PRO A 403 -8.50 0.07 20.85
N GLY A 404 -8.91 0.62 19.71
CA GLY A 404 -9.05 2.06 19.49
C GLY A 404 -9.21 2.42 18.01
N ILE A 405 -8.88 3.67 17.65
CA ILE A 405 -8.82 4.11 16.25
C ILE A 405 -7.70 3.35 15.56
N GLY A 406 -8.02 2.61 14.50
CA GLY A 406 -7.04 1.80 13.80
C GLY A 406 -7.65 0.94 12.70
N THR A 407 -6.84 0.04 12.20
CA THR A 407 -7.22 -0.91 11.16
C THR A 407 -7.14 -2.33 11.69
N ALA A 408 -8.21 -3.09 11.47
CA ALA A 408 -8.24 -4.52 11.75
C ALA A 408 -8.42 -5.30 10.44
N GLY A 409 -7.75 -6.44 10.33
CA GLY A 409 -7.87 -7.34 9.17
C GLY A 409 -7.64 -8.79 9.56
N GLY A 410 -8.27 -9.71 8.83
CA GLY A 410 -8.29 -11.15 9.13
C GLY A 410 -9.72 -11.65 9.21
N PHE A 411 -10.07 -12.39 10.26
CA PHE A 411 -11.41 -12.97 10.50
C PHE A 411 -11.83 -14.02 9.46
N ALA A 412 -10.89 -14.61 8.75
CA ALA A 412 -11.13 -15.70 7.82
C ALA A 412 -10.93 -17.06 8.52
N GLY A 413 -11.63 -18.08 8.04
CA GLY A 413 -11.52 -19.46 8.52
C GLY A 413 -12.56 -20.35 7.88
N ASN A 414 -12.51 -21.65 8.21
CA ASN A 414 -13.45 -22.65 7.70
C ASN A 414 -14.78 -22.62 8.46
N PRO A 415 -15.85 -23.16 7.87
CA PRO A 415 -17.18 -23.19 8.50
C PRO A 415 -17.24 -23.89 9.87
N GLU A 416 -16.35 -24.86 10.11
CA GLU A 416 -16.29 -25.63 11.37
C GLU A 416 -15.35 -25.02 12.41
N ASP A 417 -14.63 -23.93 12.09
CA ASP A 417 -13.70 -23.31 13.01
C ASP A 417 -14.41 -22.71 14.23
N THR A 418 -13.83 -22.91 15.39
CA THR A 418 -14.32 -22.34 16.67
C THR A 418 -13.60 -21.05 17.04
N GLU A 419 -12.55 -20.72 16.30
CA GLU A 419 -11.70 -19.54 16.49
C GLU A 419 -11.26 -18.96 15.15
N THR A 420 -10.97 -17.68 15.15
CA THR A 420 -10.29 -17.01 14.03
C THR A 420 -9.26 -16.04 14.56
N PHE A 421 -8.39 -15.53 13.68
CA PHE A 421 -7.35 -14.60 14.05
C PHE A 421 -7.52 -13.30 13.27
N TYR A 422 -7.13 -12.19 13.91
CA TYR A 422 -7.07 -10.90 13.24
C TYR A 422 -5.89 -10.08 13.75
N SER A 423 -5.42 -9.18 12.93
CA SER A 423 -4.44 -8.16 13.30
C SER A 423 -5.14 -6.84 13.57
N PHE A 424 -4.61 -6.06 14.50
CA PHE A 424 -4.98 -4.67 14.70
C PHE A 424 -3.73 -3.80 14.75
N ALA A 425 -3.77 -2.63 14.08
CA ALA A 425 -2.69 -1.66 14.10
C ALA A 425 -3.25 -0.23 14.06
N SER A 426 -2.46 0.72 14.57
CA SER A 426 -2.65 2.16 14.35
C SER A 426 -1.28 2.82 14.18
N PHE A 427 -1.22 4.10 13.84
CA PHE A 427 0.06 4.79 13.63
C PHE A 427 1.00 4.73 14.85
N ASN A 428 0.44 4.72 16.04
CA ASN A 428 1.17 4.57 17.31
C ASN A 428 0.86 3.27 18.05
N TYR A 429 0.25 2.28 17.39
CA TYR A 429 -0.05 0.98 17.97
C TYR A 429 0.56 -0.11 17.10
N PRO A 430 1.64 -0.78 17.53
CA PRO A 430 2.30 -1.84 16.78
C PRO A 430 1.35 -2.97 16.44
N THR A 431 1.50 -3.53 15.24
CA THR A 431 0.64 -4.60 14.74
C THR A 431 0.59 -5.76 15.74
N THR A 432 -0.55 -5.90 16.37
CA THR A 432 -0.83 -6.91 17.40
C THR A 432 -1.81 -7.93 16.82
N ILE A 433 -1.54 -9.21 17.07
CA ILE A 433 -2.39 -10.32 16.62
C ILE A 433 -3.29 -10.72 17.75
N PHE A 434 -4.56 -10.88 17.44
CA PHE A 434 -5.60 -11.32 18.35
C PHE A 434 -6.16 -12.67 17.90
N ARG A 435 -6.51 -13.49 18.86
CA ARG A 435 -7.33 -14.69 18.69
C ARG A 435 -8.76 -14.35 19.10
N TYR A 436 -9.73 -14.67 18.27
CA TYR A 436 -11.14 -14.45 18.51
C TYR A 436 -11.85 -15.78 18.67
N ASP A 437 -12.46 -16.02 19.83
CA ASP A 437 -13.31 -17.17 20.07
C ASP A 437 -14.71 -16.89 19.53
N ILE A 438 -15.11 -17.62 18.49
CA ILE A 438 -16.35 -17.37 17.73
C ILE A 438 -17.59 -17.61 18.59
N LYS A 439 -17.54 -18.60 19.50
CA LYS A 439 -18.67 -18.94 20.35
C LYS A 439 -18.92 -17.91 21.45
N THR A 440 -17.85 -17.38 22.05
CA THR A 440 -17.98 -16.46 23.20
C THR A 440 -17.90 -14.98 22.78
N GLY A 441 -17.49 -14.68 21.56
CA GLY A 441 -17.28 -13.33 21.06
C GLY A 441 -16.12 -12.60 21.74
N LYS A 442 -15.16 -13.32 22.32
CA LYS A 442 -14.04 -12.73 23.07
C LYS A 442 -12.76 -12.73 22.24
N SER A 443 -12.07 -11.60 22.28
CA SER A 443 -10.70 -11.45 21.75
C SER A 443 -9.68 -11.56 22.88
N GLU A 444 -8.59 -12.26 22.61
CA GLU A 444 -7.41 -12.28 23.48
C GLU A 444 -6.15 -11.96 22.64
N VAL A 445 -5.17 -11.31 23.27
CA VAL A 445 -3.89 -11.03 22.60
C VAL A 445 -3.16 -12.35 22.37
N PHE A 446 -2.91 -12.67 21.09
CA PHE A 446 -2.16 -13.85 20.69
C PHE A 446 -0.67 -13.55 20.54
N PHE A 447 -0.33 -12.40 19.92
CA PHE A 447 1.04 -11.92 19.79
C PHE A 447 1.04 -10.40 19.81
N LYS A 448 1.88 -9.81 20.68
CA LYS A 448 2.15 -8.38 20.76
C LYS A 448 3.66 -8.16 20.65
N PRO A 449 4.15 -7.34 19.71
CA PRO A 449 5.57 -7.07 19.58
C PRO A 449 6.09 -6.20 20.73
N GLU A 450 7.35 -6.44 21.13
CA GLU A 450 8.09 -5.58 22.06
C GLU A 450 8.97 -4.63 21.25
N THR A 451 8.59 -3.35 21.21
CA THR A 451 9.29 -2.32 20.45
C THR A 451 10.39 -1.65 21.28
N LYS A 452 11.45 -1.16 20.62
CA LYS A 452 12.55 -0.41 21.25
C LYS A 452 12.30 1.11 21.29
N PHE A 453 11.08 1.52 21.29
CA PHE A 453 10.58 2.86 21.55
C PHE A 453 9.25 2.73 22.27
N ASN A 454 8.82 3.79 22.94
CA ASN A 454 7.52 3.78 23.63
C ASN A 454 6.43 4.34 22.71
N PRO A 455 5.48 3.51 22.21
CA PRO A 455 4.37 3.99 21.38
C PRO A 455 3.48 5.03 22.06
N ASP A 456 3.42 5.01 23.41
CA ASP A 456 2.60 5.92 24.19
C ASP A 456 3.17 7.35 24.25
N ASP A 457 4.38 7.59 23.77
CA ASP A 457 4.94 8.95 23.64
C ASP A 457 4.28 9.74 22.51
N PHE A 458 3.56 9.04 21.61
CA PHE A 458 2.95 9.63 20.43
C PHE A 458 1.43 9.66 20.56
N GLU A 459 0.82 10.67 19.94
CA GLU A 459 -0.64 10.79 19.81
C GLU A 459 -1.04 10.77 18.33
N VAL A 460 -2.24 10.27 18.08
CA VAL A 460 -2.89 10.26 16.77
C VAL A 460 -4.15 11.11 16.89
N LYS A 461 -4.27 12.11 16.03
CA LYS A 461 -5.47 12.95 15.92
C LYS A 461 -6.03 12.84 14.51
N GLN A 462 -7.34 12.81 14.38
CA GLN A 462 -7.99 13.02 13.10
C GLN A 462 -8.49 14.46 13.04
N VAL A 463 -8.17 15.15 11.94
CA VAL A 463 -8.61 16.51 11.65
C VAL A 463 -9.32 16.54 10.30
N TRP A 464 -10.13 17.57 10.07
CA TRP A 464 -10.85 17.77 8.83
C TRP A 464 -10.41 19.06 8.17
N TYR A 465 -10.17 19.02 6.87
CA TYR A 465 -9.85 20.19 6.07
C TYR A 465 -10.80 20.30 4.89
N THR A 466 -10.86 21.48 4.28
CA THR A 466 -11.75 21.75 3.15
C THR A 466 -10.93 21.88 1.88
N SER A 467 -11.27 21.09 0.87
CA SER A 467 -10.69 21.17 -0.47
C SER A 467 -11.18 22.40 -1.22
N LYS A 468 -10.56 22.69 -2.35
CA LYS A 468 -10.82 23.85 -3.21
C LYS A 468 -12.28 23.98 -3.65
N ASP A 469 -12.97 22.88 -3.86
CA ASP A 469 -14.38 22.82 -4.27
C ASP A 469 -15.37 22.77 -3.09
N GLY A 470 -14.87 22.86 -1.85
CA GLY A 470 -15.67 22.80 -0.63
C GLY A 470 -15.85 21.41 -0.04
N ASN A 471 -15.32 20.36 -0.68
CA ASN A 471 -15.35 19.01 -0.15
C ASN A 471 -14.56 18.92 1.16
N LYS A 472 -15.09 18.18 2.15
CA LYS A 472 -14.41 17.95 3.43
C LYS A 472 -13.69 16.63 3.43
N ASN A 473 -12.39 16.66 3.72
CA ASN A 473 -11.51 15.51 3.73
C ASN A 473 -10.91 15.32 5.12
N PRO A 474 -10.84 14.08 5.64
CA PRO A 474 -10.11 13.81 6.88
C PRO A 474 -8.61 13.68 6.64
N MET A 475 -7.85 13.93 7.68
CA MET A 475 -6.41 13.72 7.72
C MET A 475 -6.00 13.25 9.11
N PHE A 476 -5.20 12.19 9.19
CA PHE A 476 -4.55 11.81 10.44
C PHE A 476 -3.28 12.61 10.64
N VAL A 477 -3.08 13.07 11.86
CA VAL A 477 -1.91 13.80 12.32
C VAL A 477 -1.28 13.03 13.47
N VAL A 478 -0.05 12.61 13.28
CA VAL A 478 0.73 11.83 14.26
C VAL A 478 1.91 12.67 14.73
N SER A 479 2.02 12.85 16.03
CA SER A 479 3.10 13.64 16.62
C SER A 479 3.47 13.15 18.02
N LYS A 480 4.58 13.61 18.54
CA LYS A 480 4.90 13.46 19.95
C LYS A 480 3.86 14.21 20.79
N LYS A 481 3.44 13.63 21.94
CA LYS A 481 2.52 14.29 22.87
C LYS A 481 3.08 15.65 23.34
N GLY A 482 2.23 16.67 23.34
CA GLY A 482 2.61 18.01 23.79
C GLY A 482 3.48 18.81 22.82
N ILE A 483 3.55 18.42 21.55
CA ILE A 483 4.27 19.18 20.52
C ILE A 483 3.73 20.61 20.39
N LYS A 484 4.62 21.59 20.24
CA LYS A 484 4.24 22.99 20.05
C LYS A 484 3.92 23.26 18.58
N LEU A 485 2.75 23.82 18.32
CA LEU A 485 2.31 24.22 16.98
C LEU A 485 2.71 25.67 16.71
N ASP A 486 3.94 25.91 16.28
CA ASP A 486 4.51 27.23 15.99
C ASP A 486 4.94 27.41 14.52
N GLY A 487 4.63 26.44 13.67
CA GLY A 487 4.99 26.47 12.26
C GLY A 487 6.41 26.02 11.95
N LYS A 488 7.14 25.50 12.93
CA LYS A 488 8.56 25.12 12.78
C LYS A 488 8.82 23.60 12.84
N ASN A 489 7.78 22.79 12.92
CA ASN A 489 7.93 21.33 12.99
C ASN A 489 8.21 20.74 11.61
N PRO A 490 9.27 19.94 11.43
CA PRO A 490 9.45 19.15 10.23
C PRO A 490 8.24 18.24 10.01
N THR A 491 7.56 18.38 8.91
CA THR A 491 6.31 17.64 8.66
C THR A 491 6.40 16.87 7.35
N LEU A 492 6.04 15.59 7.38
CA LEU A 492 5.84 14.79 6.20
C LEU A 492 4.34 14.58 5.98
N LEU A 493 3.82 15.08 4.87
CA LEU A 493 2.47 14.82 4.41
C LEU A 493 2.51 13.69 3.36
N TYR A 494 1.78 12.62 3.63
CA TYR A 494 1.64 11.44 2.79
C TYR A 494 0.20 11.26 2.31
N ALA A 495 0.03 10.79 1.08
CA ALA A 495 -1.24 10.29 0.57
C ALA A 495 -1.04 9.35 -0.62
N TYR A 496 -2.14 8.77 -1.10
CA TYR A 496 -2.18 7.90 -2.28
C TYR A 496 -3.18 8.40 -3.34
N GLY A 497 -4.47 8.46 -3.03
CA GLY A 497 -5.53 9.10 -3.83
C GLY A 497 -5.80 8.44 -5.19
N GLY A 498 -6.20 7.18 -5.22
CA GLY A 498 -6.60 6.50 -6.45
C GLY A 498 -6.87 5.02 -6.28
N PHE A 499 -7.39 4.40 -7.33
CA PHE A 499 -7.61 2.96 -7.44
C PHE A 499 -8.54 2.37 -6.38
N ASN A 500 -9.45 3.16 -5.83
CA ASN A 500 -10.34 2.71 -4.74
C ASN A 500 -9.55 2.16 -3.52
N ALA A 501 -8.29 2.59 -3.35
CA ALA A 501 -7.43 2.10 -2.29
C ALA A 501 -7.69 2.87 -0.99
N ASN A 502 -8.02 2.14 0.09
CA ASN A 502 -8.24 2.71 1.41
C ASN A 502 -6.90 2.96 2.11
N ILE A 503 -6.62 4.21 2.46
CA ILE A 503 -5.43 4.59 3.23
C ILE A 503 -5.82 4.74 4.69
N THR A 504 -5.78 3.62 5.39
CA THR A 504 -6.22 3.49 6.78
C THR A 504 -5.03 3.56 7.76
N PRO A 505 -5.27 3.84 9.06
CA PRO A 505 -4.22 3.87 10.06
C PRO A 505 -3.40 2.57 10.08
N SER A 506 -2.10 2.69 9.90
CA SER A 506 -1.17 1.55 9.88
C SER A 506 0.09 1.85 10.68
N PHE A 507 0.67 0.81 11.25
CA PHE A 507 1.91 0.94 12.02
C PHE A 507 3.13 0.79 11.11
N SER A 508 4.08 1.71 11.24
CA SER A 508 5.39 1.60 10.63
C SER A 508 6.48 2.23 11.50
N VAL A 509 7.54 1.49 11.77
CA VAL A 509 8.73 2.01 12.47
C VAL A 509 9.48 3.07 11.65
N ASN A 510 9.23 3.14 10.33
CA ASN A 510 9.86 4.11 9.45
C ASN A 510 9.64 5.57 9.89
N GLN A 511 8.49 5.86 10.53
CA GLN A 511 8.12 7.21 10.93
C GLN A 511 8.72 7.62 12.29
N ILE A 512 9.22 6.66 13.06
CA ILE A 512 9.71 6.91 14.40
C ILE A 512 10.86 7.93 14.43
N PRO A 513 11.87 7.89 13.53
CA PRO A 513 12.90 8.91 13.53
C PRO A 513 12.38 10.33 13.29
N LEU A 514 11.35 10.51 12.46
CA LEU A 514 10.68 11.80 12.29
C LEU A 514 10.04 12.26 13.59
N LEU A 515 9.24 11.39 14.21
CA LEU A 515 8.48 11.71 15.42
C LEU A 515 9.38 11.96 16.62
N GLU A 516 10.45 11.17 16.81
CA GLU A 516 11.44 11.36 17.87
C GLU A 516 12.12 12.72 17.77
N ASN A 517 12.43 13.17 16.55
CA ASN A 517 13.08 14.46 16.30
C ASN A 517 12.09 15.66 16.24
N GLY A 518 10.91 15.51 16.85
CA GLY A 518 9.92 16.58 16.95
C GLY A 518 9.19 16.88 15.65
N GLY A 519 9.19 15.92 14.74
CA GLY A 519 8.45 16.02 13.48
C GLY A 519 7.00 15.58 13.61
N ILE A 520 6.22 15.84 12.56
CA ILE A 520 4.82 15.48 12.42
C ILE A 520 4.66 14.60 11.17
N TYR A 521 3.96 13.48 11.31
CA TYR A 521 3.56 12.64 10.20
C TYR A 521 2.07 12.82 9.93
N CYS A 522 1.72 13.23 8.72
CA CYS A 522 0.33 13.44 8.31
C CYS A 522 -0.05 12.49 7.18
N VAL A 523 -1.24 11.91 7.27
CA VAL A 523 -1.81 11.03 6.24
C VAL A 523 -3.16 11.60 5.81
N ALA A 524 -3.21 12.17 4.61
CA ALA A 524 -4.43 12.75 4.08
C ALA A 524 -5.25 11.69 3.33
N THR A 525 -6.55 11.65 3.61
CA THR A 525 -7.52 10.86 2.85
C THR A 525 -8.02 11.70 1.70
N LEU A 526 -7.82 11.20 0.48
CA LEU A 526 -8.13 11.94 -0.75
C LEU A 526 -9.21 11.24 -1.55
N ARG A 527 -10.00 11.99 -2.31
CA ARG A 527 -10.87 11.42 -3.34
C ARG A 527 -10.06 10.57 -4.31
N GLY A 528 -10.68 9.57 -4.93
CA GLY A 528 -9.99 8.55 -5.71
C GLY A 528 -9.60 7.31 -4.88
N GLY A 529 -9.46 7.44 -3.54
CA GLY A 529 -9.47 6.31 -2.62
C GLY A 529 -10.86 5.71 -2.46
N GLY A 530 -11.00 4.68 -1.63
CA GLY A 530 -12.26 3.98 -1.39
C GLY A 530 -12.93 4.26 -0.05
N GLU A 531 -12.31 5.05 0.81
CA GLU A 531 -12.64 5.16 2.25
C GLU A 531 -14.08 5.58 2.53
N TYR A 532 -14.74 6.23 1.55
CA TYR A 532 -16.14 6.65 1.59
C TYR A 532 -16.96 6.06 0.43
N GLY A 533 -16.56 4.89 -0.07
CA GLY A 533 -17.26 4.12 -1.09
C GLY A 533 -17.00 4.58 -2.53
N GLU A 534 -17.76 3.99 -3.46
CA GLU A 534 -17.52 4.13 -4.90
C GLU A 534 -17.68 5.58 -5.40
N LYS A 535 -18.60 6.37 -4.82
CA LYS A 535 -18.75 7.78 -5.18
C LYS A 535 -17.51 8.61 -4.85
N TRP A 536 -16.84 8.29 -3.76
CA TRP A 536 -15.58 8.93 -3.36
C TRP A 536 -14.45 8.57 -4.32
N HIS A 537 -14.38 7.30 -4.74
CA HIS A 537 -13.45 6.82 -5.77
C HIS A 537 -13.68 7.55 -7.10
N GLN A 538 -14.90 7.54 -7.61
CA GLN A 538 -15.25 8.18 -8.90
C GLN A 538 -15.03 9.70 -8.91
N ALA A 539 -15.11 10.35 -7.77
CA ALA A 539 -14.81 11.77 -7.64
C ALA A 539 -13.31 12.12 -7.80
N GLY A 540 -12.41 11.11 -7.86
CA GLY A 540 -10.97 11.28 -8.04
C GLY A 540 -10.37 10.51 -9.21
N MET A 541 -11.18 9.94 -10.11
CA MET A 541 -10.70 9.20 -11.28
C MET A 541 -11.06 9.89 -12.60
N LEU A 542 -10.42 9.47 -13.71
CA LEU A 542 -10.66 9.99 -15.06
C LEU A 542 -10.60 11.53 -15.09
N LEU A 543 -11.61 12.20 -15.67
CA LEU A 543 -11.68 13.65 -15.78
C LEU A 543 -11.76 14.38 -14.43
N ASN A 544 -12.03 13.66 -13.34
CA ASN A 544 -12.06 14.20 -11.97
C ASN A 544 -10.69 14.12 -11.25
N LYS A 545 -9.63 13.59 -11.91
CA LYS A 545 -8.32 13.35 -11.27
C LYS A 545 -7.69 14.60 -10.66
N GLN A 546 -7.97 15.79 -11.17
CA GLN A 546 -7.50 17.05 -10.58
C GLN A 546 -8.01 17.27 -9.14
N ASN A 547 -9.19 16.74 -8.79
CA ASN A 547 -9.70 16.83 -7.41
C ASN A 547 -8.75 16.20 -6.39
N VAL A 548 -8.05 15.11 -6.79
CA VAL A 548 -7.06 14.43 -5.92
C VAL A 548 -5.89 15.37 -5.61
N PHE A 549 -5.40 16.08 -6.61
CA PHE A 549 -4.29 17.03 -6.46
C PHE A 549 -4.74 18.25 -5.65
N ASP A 550 -5.94 18.77 -5.92
CA ASP A 550 -6.53 19.90 -5.18
C ASP A 550 -6.76 19.53 -3.70
N ASP A 551 -7.22 18.31 -3.40
CA ASP A 551 -7.37 17.80 -2.04
C ASP A 551 -6.02 17.76 -1.29
N PHE A 552 -4.95 17.28 -1.95
CA PHE A 552 -3.64 17.18 -1.34
C PHE A 552 -2.96 18.54 -1.13
N ILE A 553 -3.12 19.45 -2.08
CA ILE A 553 -2.66 20.85 -1.95
C ILE A 553 -3.38 21.53 -0.80
N ALA A 554 -4.70 21.35 -0.68
CA ALA A 554 -5.50 21.92 0.43
C ALA A 554 -5.08 21.33 1.80
N ALA A 555 -4.70 20.04 1.87
CA ALA A 555 -4.15 19.45 3.09
C ALA A 555 -2.83 20.15 3.51
N ALA A 556 -1.95 20.42 2.54
CA ALA A 556 -0.70 21.14 2.78
C ALA A 556 -0.95 22.57 3.26
N GLU A 557 -1.86 23.29 2.62
CA GLU A 557 -2.25 24.66 3.00
C GLU A 557 -2.88 24.69 4.40
N TYR A 558 -3.73 23.72 4.74
CA TYR A 558 -4.30 23.57 6.08
C TYR A 558 -3.23 23.40 7.15
N LEU A 559 -2.22 22.53 6.93
CA LEU A 559 -1.14 22.30 7.88
C LEU A 559 -0.32 23.56 8.13
N ILE A 560 -0.11 24.38 7.11
CA ILE A 560 0.59 25.68 7.22
C ILE A 560 -0.29 26.68 7.98
N ASP A 561 -1.57 26.83 7.59
CA ASP A 561 -2.52 27.76 8.22
C ASP A 561 -2.68 27.50 9.72
N LYS A 562 -2.80 26.20 10.09
CA LYS A 562 -2.94 25.78 11.50
C LYS A 562 -1.61 25.71 12.25
N LYS A 563 -0.51 26.15 11.64
CA LYS A 563 0.84 26.20 12.25
C LYS A 563 1.38 24.84 12.72
N TYR A 564 0.92 23.76 12.12
CA TYR A 564 1.60 22.47 12.28
C TYR A 564 3.01 22.57 11.73
N THR A 565 3.16 23.26 10.61
CA THR A 565 4.42 23.45 9.86
C THR A 565 4.40 24.78 9.11
N SER A 566 5.42 25.03 8.30
CA SER A 566 5.45 26.07 7.26
C SER A 566 6.04 25.51 5.97
N LYS A 567 6.03 26.27 4.89
CA LYS A 567 6.63 25.87 3.62
C LYS A 567 8.12 25.49 3.74
N GLU A 568 8.85 26.06 4.71
CA GLU A 568 10.25 25.76 4.99
C GLU A 568 10.45 24.40 5.69
N TYR A 569 9.40 23.81 6.24
CA TYR A 569 9.43 22.57 7.02
C TYR A 569 8.42 21.52 6.54
N LEU A 570 7.78 21.73 5.39
CA LEU A 570 6.85 20.77 4.81
C LEU A 570 7.51 19.91 3.74
N ALA A 571 7.45 18.61 3.94
CA ALA A 571 7.77 17.61 2.92
C ALA A 571 6.52 16.87 2.48
N ILE A 572 6.51 16.41 1.23
CA ILE A 572 5.47 15.54 0.67
C ILE A 572 6.06 14.23 0.17
N SER A 573 5.32 13.15 0.36
CA SER A 573 5.71 11.80 -0.09
C SER A 573 4.51 11.02 -0.59
N GLY A 574 4.74 10.17 -1.57
CA GLY A 574 3.79 9.21 -2.10
C GLY A 574 4.49 8.24 -3.05
N ARG A 575 3.94 7.02 -3.21
CA ARG A 575 4.52 5.96 -4.04
C ARG A 575 3.50 5.48 -5.07
N SER A 576 3.97 5.01 -6.23
CA SER A 576 3.11 4.50 -7.32
C SER A 576 2.15 5.60 -7.80
N ASN A 577 0.83 5.42 -7.74
CA ASN A 577 -0.13 6.51 -7.93
C ASN A 577 0.12 7.69 -6.98
N GLY A 578 0.56 7.44 -5.73
CA GLY A 578 1.01 8.50 -4.81
C GLY A 578 2.28 9.21 -5.30
N GLY A 579 3.14 8.53 -6.08
CA GLY A 579 4.28 9.17 -6.75
C GLY A 579 3.84 10.12 -7.86
N LEU A 580 2.82 9.76 -8.65
CA LEU A 580 2.14 10.66 -9.58
C LEU A 580 1.56 11.87 -8.83
N LEU A 581 0.88 11.65 -7.71
CA LEU A 581 0.32 12.70 -6.85
C LEU A 581 1.39 13.72 -6.47
N VAL A 582 2.54 13.26 -5.94
CA VAL A 582 3.65 14.13 -5.56
C VAL A 582 4.20 14.88 -6.76
N GLY A 583 4.44 14.17 -7.88
CA GLY A 583 4.94 14.77 -9.12
C GLY A 583 4.01 15.86 -9.66
N ALA A 584 2.70 15.62 -9.68
CA ALA A 584 1.70 16.58 -10.14
C ALA A 584 1.59 17.78 -9.18
N CYS A 585 1.57 17.55 -7.87
CA CYS A 585 1.44 18.64 -6.88
C CYS A 585 2.69 19.53 -6.83
N MET A 586 3.91 18.95 -6.91
CA MET A 586 5.13 19.75 -6.91
C MET A 586 5.34 20.55 -8.20
N THR A 587 4.80 20.09 -9.34
CA THR A 587 4.84 20.84 -10.59
C THR A 587 3.78 21.95 -10.66
N GLN A 588 2.62 21.75 -10.00
CA GLN A 588 1.56 22.76 -9.89
C GLN A 588 1.85 23.82 -8.83
N ARG A 589 2.43 23.43 -7.68
CA ARG A 589 2.69 24.30 -6.52
C ARG A 589 4.10 24.10 -5.97
N PRO A 590 5.16 24.39 -6.74
CA PRO A 590 6.55 24.26 -6.27
C PRO A 590 6.87 25.18 -5.08
N ASP A 591 6.11 26.24 -4.89
CA ASP A 591 6.26 27.24 -3.82
C ASP A 591 5.82 26.73 -2.43
N LEU A 592 5.11 25.62 -2.36
CA LEU A 592 4.42 25.17 -1.14
C LEU A 592 5.26 24.20 -0.29
N TYR A 593 6.25 23.56 -0.89
CA TYR A 593 7.00 22.45 -0.28
C TYR A 593 8.48 22.75 -0.17
N LYS A 594 9.11 22.25 0.88
CA LYS A 594 10.57 22.29 1.05
C LYS A 594 11.26 21.08 0.46
N VAL A 595 10.64 19.90 0.63
CA VAL A 595 11.20 18.61 0.17
C VAL A 595 10.11 17.76 -0.47
N CYS A 596 10.44 17.07 -1.58
CA CYS A 596 9.52 16.17 -2.28
C CYS A 596 10.14 14.78 -2.47
N PHE A 597 9.32 13.74 -2.20
CA PHE A 597 9.69 12.33 -2.35
C PHE A 597 8.71 11.60 -3.29
N PRO A 598 8.78 11.83 -4.61
CA PRO A 598 7.99 11.03 -5.56
C PRO A 598 8.63 9.65 -5.74
N GLY A 599 7.97 8.59 -5.27
CA GLY A 599 8.49 7.23 -5.32
C GLY A 599 7.79 6.37 -6.36
N VAL A 600 8.54 5.67 -7.22
CA VAL A 600 8.05 4.71 -8.24
C VAL A 600 6.78 5.21 -8.96
N GLY A 601 6.76 6.51 -9.31
CA GLY A 601 5.57 7.23 -9.75
C GLY A 601 5.26 7.06 -11.23
N VAL A 602 3.96 7.11 -11.60
CA VAL A 602 3.50 7.16 -12.99
C VAL A 602 3.67 8.60 -13.51
N MET A 603 4.88 8.95 -13.98
CA MET A 603 5.24 10.34 -14.30
C MET A 603 4.90 10.76 -15.72
N ASP A 604 4.78 9.82 -16.65
CA ASP A 604 4.42 10.06 -18.06
C ASP A 604 3.01 9.54 -18.34
N MET A 605 2.02 10.44 -18.25
CA MET A 605 0.62 10.09 -18.44
C MET A 605 0.25 9.93 -19.92
N MET A 606 1.15 10.28 -20.83
CA MET A 606 0.89 10.11 -22.27
C MET A 606 1.27 8.71 -22.76
N LYS A 607 2.11 7.97 -21.99
CA LYS A 607 2.63 6.66 -22.43
C LYS A 607 2.43 5.52 -21.46
N PHE A 608 1.90 5.74 -20.25
CA PHE A 608 1.80 4.71 -19.22
C PHE A 608 1.09 3.44 -19.70
N GLN A 609 0.03 3.56 -20.51
CA GLN A 609 -0.73 2.43 -21.04
C GLN A 609 0.02 1.60 -22.10
N LYS A 610 1.20 2.06 -22.52
CA LYS A 610 2.04 1.37 -23.51
C LYS A 610 3.08 0.45 -22.85
N PHE A 611 3.30 0.56 -21.54
CA PHE A 611 4.25 -0.24 -20.80
C PHE A 611 3.57 -1.41 -20.07
N THR A 612 4.23 -2.53 -19.98
CA THR A 612 3.93 -3.74 -19.19
C THR A 612 2.44 -3.95 -18.85
N VAL A 613 2.02 -3.65 -17.63
CA VAL A 613 0.63 -3.76 -17.13
C VAL A 613 -0.12 -2.41 -17.12
N GLY A 614 0.51 -1.33 -17.58
CA GLY A 614 -0.06 0.02 -17.53
C GLY A 614 -1.39 0.19 -18.26
N PHE A 615 -1.67 -0.66 -19.28
CA PHE A 615 -2.97 -0.69 -19.94
C PHE A 615 -4.14 -0.95 -18.96
N GLY A 616 -3.88 -1.68 -17.87
CA GLY A 616 -4.86 -1.98 -16.83
C GLY A 616 -5.29 -0.75 -16.01
N TRP A 617 -4.55 0.37 -16.09
CA TRP A 617 -4.88 1.60 -15.36
C TRP A 617 -5.72 2.59 -16.17
N VAL A 618 -6.07 2.25 -17.40
CA VAL A 618 -6.93 3.07 -18.27
C VAL A 618 -8.30 3.34 -17.63
N PRO A 619 -8.97 2.41 -16.95
CA PRO A 619 -10.20 2.72 -16.22
C PRO A 619 -10.05 3.82 -15.17
N GLU A 620 -8.91 3.91 -14.50
CA GLU A 620 -8.61 4.92 -13.47
C GLU A 620 -8.20 6.27 -14.06
N TYR A 621 -7.29 6.26 -15.05
CA TYR A 621 -6.66 7.49 -15.55
C TYR A 621 -7.26 7.99 -16.87
N GLY A 622 -7.86 7.13 -17.67
CA GLY A 622 -8.15 7.38 -19.08
C GLY A 622 -6.99 6.96 -19.99
N SER A 623 -7.01 7.35 -21.26
CA SER A 623 -6.00 7.01 -22.25
C SER A 623 -5.64 8.19 -23.14
N SER A 624 -4.32 8.35 -23.41
CA SER A 624 -3.85 9.31 -24.42
C SER A 624 -4.24 8.94 -25.85
N ASP A 625 -4.66 7.69 -26.07
CA ASP A 625 -5.21 7.21 -27.35
C ASP A 625 -6.70 7.55 -27.51
N ASN A 626 -7.33 8.18 -26.49
CA ASN A 626 -8.71 8.64 -26.51
C ASN A 626 -8.76 10.17 -26.76
N LYS A 627 -9.54 10.58 -27.80
CA LYS A 627 -9.65 11.98 -28.23
C LYS A 627 -10.21 12.94 -27.17
N ASP A 628 -11.03 12.43 -26.25
CA ASP A 628 -11.64 13.24 -25.19
C ASP A 628 -10.81 13.31 -23.92
N GLN A 629 -9.73 12.51 -23.82
CA GLN A 629 -8.97 12.34 -22.57
C GLN A 629 -7.49 12.80 -22.65
N TYR A 630 -6.87 12.79 -23.85
CA TYR A 630 -5.42 13.05 -23.98
C TYR A 630 -5.00 14.44 -23.49
N LYS A 631 -5.80 15.50 -23.74
CA LYS A 631 -5.49 16.87 -23.26
C LYS A 631 -5.52 16.96 -21.74
N PHE A 632 -6.47 16.28 -21.14
CA PHE A 632 -6.60 16.21 -19.71
C PHE A 632 -5.40 15.50 -19.07
N LEU A 633 -5.02 14.33 -19.60
CA LEU A 633 -3.82 13.60 -19.17
C LEU A 633 -2.55 14.44 -19.31
N TYR A 634 -2.38 15.13 -20.44
CA TYR A 634 -1.25 16.02 -20.68
C TYR A 634 -1.19 17.16 -19.66
N GLY A 635 -2.36 17.70 -19.28
CA GLY A 635 -2.49 18.83 -18.37
C GLY A 635 -1.93 18.60 -16.97
N TYR A 636 -1.89 17.36 -16.49
CA TYR A 636 -1.32 17.04 -15.19
C TYR A 636 -0.12 16.07 -15.22
N SER A 637 0.26 15.58 -16.39
CA SER A 637 1.40 14.66 -16.55
C SER A 637 2.69 15.28 -16.01
N PRO A 638 3.31 14.75 -14.94
CA PRO A 638 4.45 15.41 -14.30
C PRO A 638 5.61 15.71 -15.26
N VAL A 639 6.04 14.75 -16.08
CA VAL A 639 7.13 14.94 -17.06
C VAL A 639 6.87 16.13 -17.99
N HIS A 640 5.61 16.34 -18.41
CA HIS A 640 5.24 17.35 -19.40
C HIS A 640 4.93 18.73 -18.78
N ASN A 641 4.81 18.80 -17.45
CA ASN A 641 4.46 20.03 -16.75
C ASN A 641 5.58 20.59 -15.86
N VAL A 642 6.80 20.07 -16.01
CA VAL A 642 7.99 20.70 -15.41
C VAL A 642 8.28 22.01 -16.14
N LYS A 643 8.36 23.12 -15.40
CA LYS A 643 8.59 24.48 -15.88
C LYS A 643 10.00 24.95 -15.51
N ASP A 644 10.45 26.04 -16.13
CA ASP A 644 11.71 26.71 -15.78
C ASP A 644 11.51 27.59 -14.54
N VAL A 645 11.45 26.98 -13.34
CA VAL A 645 11.27 27.64 -12.04
C VAL A 645 12.16 27.01 -10.96
N GLU A 646 12.15 27.58 -9.76
CA GLU A 646 12.78 26.97 -8.60
C GLU A 646 11.89 25.86 -8.03
N TYR A 647 12.43 24.63 -7.99
CA TYR A 647 11.76 23.48 -7.38
C TYR A 647 12.30 23.17 -5.99
N PRO A 648 11.47 22.56 -5.11
CA PRO A 648 11.91 22.06 -3.82
C PRO A 648 13.03 21.02 -3.95
N ALA A 649 13.79 20.80 -2.88
CA ALA A 649 14.71 19.68 -2.82
C ALA A 649 13.95 18.37 -3.07
N THR A 650 14.33 17.64 -4.11
CA THR A 650 13.60 16.47 -4.58
C THR A 650 14.50 15.25 -4.61
N MET A 651 14.03 14.14 -4.03
CA MET A 651 14.67 12.83 -4.18
C MET A 651 13.63 11.84 -4.73
N VAL A 652 13.72 11.58 -6.03
CA VAL A 652 12.94 10.54 -6.70
C VAL A 652 13.48 9.18 -6.27
N THR A 653 12.61 8.22 -5.94
CA THR A 653 13.02 6.84 -5.68
C THR A 653 12.40 5.91 -6.72
N THR A 654 13.19 4.96 -7.24
CA THR A 654 12.74 3.94 -8.18
C THR A 654 13.61 2.69 -8.10
N ALA A 655 13.30 1.66 -8.90
CA ALA A 655 14.03 0.42 -8.94
C ALA A 655 14.18 -0.09 -10.39
N ASP A 656 15.31 -0.74 -10.69
CA ASP A 656 15.68 -1.12 -12.05
C ASP A 656 14.91 -2.34 -12.62
N HIS A 657 14.26 -3.13 -11.75
CA HIS A 657 13.44 -4.30 -12.09
C HIS A 657 11.93 -4.06 -11.82
N ASP A 658 11.50 -2.80 -11.74
CA ASP A 658 10.09 -2.47 -11.57
C ASP A 658 9.31 -2.74 -12.87
N ASP A 659 8.64 -3.91 -12.92
CA ASP A 659 7.80 -4.32 -14.06
C ASP A 659 6.32 -3.94 -13.90
N ARG A 660 5.98 -3.24 -12.80
CA ARG A 660 4.67 -2.64 -12.58
C ARG A 660 4.64 -1.19 -13.09
N VAL A 661 5.44 -0.31 -12.51
CA VAL A 661 5.65 1.06 -12.97
C VAL A 661 7.07 1.18 -13.47
N VAL A 662 7.27 0.98 -14.77
CA VAL A 662 8.61 0.90 -15.35
C VAL A 662 9.48 2.10 -14.96
N PRO A 663 10.79 1.91 -14.67
CA PRO A 663 11.67 2.96 -14.18
C PRO A 663 11.81 4.15 -15.13
N ALA A 664 11.50 3.97 -16.41
CA ALA A 664 11.46 5.02 -17.43
C ALA A 664 10.63 6.24 -17.02
N HIS A 665 9.52 6.06 -16.29
CA HIS A 665 8.73 7.17 -15.75
C HIS A 665 9.58 8.08 -14.86
N SER A 666 10.28 7.49 -13.89
CA SER A 666 11.13 8.19 -12.95
C SER A 666 12.36 8.77 -13.62
N TYR A 667 12.98 8.04 -14.57
CA TYR A 667 14.16 8.49 -15.31
C TYR A 667 13.87 9.74 -16.16
N LYS A 668 12.79 9.72 -16.93
CA LYS A 668 12.37 10.85 -17.76
C LYS A 668 11.98 12.06 -16.90
N PHE A 669 11.30 11.83 -15.78
CA PHE A 669 10.92 12.91 -14.89
C PHE A 669 12.13 13.60 -14.26
N ILE A 670 13.08 12.84 -13.70
CA ILE A 670 14.25 13.46 -13.06
C ILE A 670 15.16 14.16 -14.08
N ALA A 671 15.35 13.57 -15.29
CA ALA A 671 16.11 14.20 -16.36
C ALA A 671 15.50 15.56 -16.73
N THR A 672 14.18 15.64 -16.88
CA THR A 672 13.47 16.88 -17.16
C THR A 672 13.56 17.87 -16.00
N LEU A 673 13.44 17.38 -14.75
CA LEU A 673 13.51 18.22 -13.55
C LEU A 673 14.90 18.84 -13.37
N GLN A 674 15.97 18.05 -13.57
CA GLN A 674 17.37 18.53 -13.50
C GLN A 674 17.66 19.59 -14.57
N GLU A 675 17.10 19.42 -15.77
CA GLU A 675 17.24 20.42 -16.85
C GLU A 675 16.54 21.74 -16.51
N LYS A 676 15.35 21.68 -15.92
CA LYS A 676 14.46 22.82 -15.73
C LYS A 676 14.64 23.53 -14.38
N GLN A 677 15.35 22.94 -13.43
CA GLN A 677 15.60 23.51 -12.12
C GLN A 677 16.38 24.85 -12.22
N LYS A 678 15.80 25.94 -11.74
CA LYS A 678 16.45 27.27 -11.70
C LYS A 678 17.03 27.61 -10.32
N GLY A 679 16.59 26.89 -9.29
CA GLY A 679 17.07 27.05 -7.92
C GLY A 679 18.34 26.23 -7.64
N LYS A 680 18.82 26.34 -6.40
CA LYS A 680 19.99 25.58 -5.91
C LYS A 680 19.62 24.28 -5.19
N ALA A 681 18.32 24.04 -4.99
CA ALA A 681 17.86 22.83 -4.29
C ALA A 681 18.17 21.57 -5.12
N PRO A 682 18.67 20.50 -4.50
CA PRO A 682 19.06 19.28 -5.20
C PRO A 682 17.84 18.53 -5.78
N CYS A 683 17.97 18.08 -7.02
CA CYS A 683 17.03 17.19 -7.70
C CYS A 683 17.74 15.86 -7.99
N LEU A 684 17.59 14.90 -7.10
CA LEU A 684 18.31 13.63 -7.10
C LEU A 684 17.37 12.47 -7.43
N ILE A 685 17.95 11.36 -7.88
CA ILE A 685 17.25 10.09 -8.03
C ILE A 685 18.04 8.98 -7.37
N ARG A 686 17.37 8.22 -6.50
CA ARG A 686 17.87 7.01 -5.85
C ARG A 686 17.28 5.79 -6.56
N ILE A 687 18.12 5.05 -7.26
CA ILE A 687 17.72 3.88 -8.05
C ILE A 687 18.20 2.63 -7.33
N ASP A 688 17.28 1.84 -6.80
CA ASP A 688 17.62 0.54 -6.24
C ASP A 688 17.93 -0.46 -7.37
N VAL A 689 19.08 -1.10 -7.26
CA VAL A 689 19.50 -2.17 -8.20
C VAL A 689 19.02 -3.52 -7.67
N ASN A 690 18.59 -4.41 -8.57
CA ASN A 690 17.98 -5.71 -8.22
C ASN A 690 16.79 -5.54 -7.28
N ALA A 691 15.88 -4.65 -7.61
CA ALA A 691 14.68 -4.38 -6.84
C ALA A 691 13.51 -4.04 -7.78
N GLY A 692 12.28 -4.37 -7.35
CA GLY A 692 11.04 -4.10 -8.08
C GLY A 692 10.22 -2.98 -7.46
N HIS A 693 8.89 -3.03 -7.62
CA HIS A 693 7.95 -1.96 -7.20
C HIS A 693 7.91 -1.70 -5.68
N GLY A 694 8.54 -2.56 -4.88
CA GLY A 694 8.66 -2.40 -3.43
C GLY A 694 8.19 -3.61 -2.63
N ALA A 695 7.41 -4.53 -3.21
CA ALA A 695 7.08 -5.79 -2.58
C ALA A 695 8.35 -6.64 -2.35
N GLY A 696 8.46 -7.23 -1.16
CA GLY A 696 9.59 -8.13 -0.86
C GLY A 696 10.96 -7.46 -0.73
N LYS A 697 11.00 -6.12 -0.56
CA LYS A 697 12.25 -5.41 -0.35
C LYS A 697 12.96 -5.89 0.93
N PRO A 698 14.25 -6.27 0.88
CA PRO A 698 15.00 -6.70 2.06
C PRO A 698 15.02 -5.65 3.18
N THR A 699 14.91 -6.08 4.43
CA THR A 699 14.91 -5.18 5.61
C THR A 699 16.10 -4.22 5.60
N ALA A 700 17.30 -4.70 5.25
CA ALA A 700 18.50 -3.86 5.16
C ALA A 700 18.37 -2.75 4.12
N LYS A 701 17.80 -3.04 2.93
CA LYS A 701 17.53 -2.04 1.87
C LYS A 701 16.45 -1.04 2.31
N VAL A 702 15.42 -1.48 3.05
CA VAL A 702 14.38 -0.58 3.61
C VAL A 702 14.99 0.39 4.60
N ILE A 703 15.81 -0.11 5.55
CA ILE A 703 16.51 0.74 6.54
C ILE A 703 17.37 1.78 5.85
N GLU A 704 18.10 1.41 4.80
CA GLU A 704 18.95 2.32 4.05
C GLU A 704 18.15 3.40 3.31
N GLU A 705 17.10 3.02 2.58
CA GLU A 705 16.24 3.98 1.86
C GLU A 705 15.58 4.96 2.84
N VAL A 706 15.07 4.47 3.97
CA VAL A 706 14.43 5.32 4.97
C VAL A 706 15.44 6.26 5.66
N ALA A 707 16.66 5.77 5.93
CA ALA A 707 17.74 6.61 6.46
C ALA A 707 18.13 7.72 5.47
N ASP A 708 18.21 7.39 4.17
CA ASP A 708 18.47 8.35 3.11
C ASP A 708 17.37 9.42 3.03
N MET A 709 16.12 8.98 3.11
CA MET A 709 14.94 9.85 3.06
C MET A 709 14.91 10.86 4.22
N TRP A 710 15.06 10.39 5.47
CA TRP A 710 15.05 11.27 6.63
C TRP A 710 16.27 12.18 6.66
N SER A 711 17.45 11.66 6.29
CA SER A 711 18.67 12.46 6.20
C SER A 711 18.52 13.59 5.19
N PHE A 712 18.03 13.29 4.00
CA PHE A 712 17.77 14.27 2.97
C PHE A 712 16.75 15.33 3.41
N MET A 713 15.67 14.90 4.07
CA MET A 713 14.62 15.79 4.58
C MET A 713 15.16 16.77 5.63
N PHE A 714 15.74 16.26 6.72
CA PHE A 714 16.23 17.09 7.81
C PHE A 714 17.34 18.04 7.35
N PHE A 715 18.27 17.55 6.51
CA PHE A 715 19.36 18.33 6.00
C PHE A 715 18.88 19.53 5.18
N ASN A 716 17.95 19.31 4.24
CA ASN A 716 17.41 20.37 3.39
C ASN A 716 16.45 21.31 4.12
N MET A 717 15.95 20.91 5.30
CA MET A 717 15.18 21.76 6.23
C MET A 717 16.06 22.49 7.27
N ASN A 718 17.40 22.34 7.21
CA ASN A 718 18.33 22.83 8.21
C ASN A 718 17.93 22.39 9.65
N LYS A 719 17.56 21.13 9.80
CA LYS A 719 17.25 20.51 11.10
C LYS A 719 18.31 19.48 11.44
N ASP A 720 18.89 19.60 12.62
CA ASP A 720 19.77 18.57 13.18
C ASP A 720 18.93 17.47 13.84
N VAL A 721 19.53 16.33 14.06
CA VAL A 721 18.87 15.20 14.72
C VAL A 721 19.34 15.06 16.17
N MET A 722 18.45 14.57 17.02
CA MET A 722 18.73 14.38 18.44
C MET A 722 19.72 13.24 18.74
N TYR A 723 20.04 12.41 17.77
CA TYR A 723 20.89 11.22 17.96
C TYR A 723 22.38 11.64 18.08
N LYS A 724 23.05 11.13 19.13
CA LYS A 724 24.45 11.43 19.44
C LYS A 724 25.43 10.60 18.60
#